data_d00ff56440a1979630b078a6ada46db4
#
_entry.id   d00ff56440a1979630b078a6ada46db4
#
_cell.length_a   1.000
_cell.length_b   1.000
_cell.length_c   1.000
_cell.angle_alpha   90.00
_cell.angle_beta   90.00
_cell.angle_gamma   90.00
#
_symmetry.space_group_name_H-M   'P 1'
#
loop_
_entity.id
_entity.type
_entity.pdbx_description
1 polymer ?
#
loop_
_entity_poly.entity_id
_entity_poly.type
_entity_poly.pdbx_seq_one_letter_code
_entity_poly.pdbx_strand_id
1 'polypeptide(L)'
;MSEVLNVEEIFGSKVFTLGKMRERLPKSIYKEVKKIIDHGGELSLATADVVAKAMKDWAIENGATHYTHWFQPLTGITAEKHDAFVTHPDESGKMIMEFSGKELIKGEPDASSFPSGGLRATFEARGYTAWDITSPAFLKEDATGVILCIPTAFCSYKGEALDKKTPLLRSMEAVSTQALRIVRLFGNTEATKVVASVGPEQEYFLVDRDKYLKREDLIFAGRTLFGAPAPKGQELEDHYFGTIRERIGSFMKDLNIELWKLGVTAKTQHNEVAPAQHELAPIYETANIAVDHNQLVMETMKKVAGRHGMTCLLHEKPFAGVNGSGKHNNWSLGTDNGVNLLDPGDTPNENIQFLLVLACILKAVDTHADLLSQSASDVGNDHRLGANEAPPAIISVFLGEQLEDVVKQLVETGDATHSIQGGKLLTGVSTLPDLDKDATDRNRTSPFAFTGNKFEFRMVGSADSIASPNTTLNAIVAEAFCEAADILEKADDFDIAVHDLIKKYLTEHQRIIFNGNGYSEEWVEEAAKRGLPNIKSMVEASETLTTEKSIKLFEKFGIFTEAELRSREEILYETYSKTINIEALTMVDMAKKQYIPAVMEYTKTLADTVLAVKSAGADATVQTTVLKSISEKLAEAQAAETSLEDKLAETAGIENPKKLAFFYKDVVHTAMDDLRTPVDELEMMVDKKVWPVPTYGDLIFEV
;
A
#
# COMPACT_ATOMS: atom_id res chain seq x y z
N MET A 1 33.51 -8.74 20.92
CA MET A 1 32.20 -9.07 21.52
C MET A 1 31.23 -8.08 20.92
N SER A 2 30.21 -8.51 20.18
CA SER A 2 29.16 -7.62 19.70
C SER A 2 28.46 -7.04 20.93
N GLU A 3 28.38 -5.73 21.03
CA GLU A 3 27.57 -5.06 22.04
C GLU A 3 26.16 -5.67 22.03
N VAL A 4 25.67 -6.05 23.20
CA VAL A 4 24.30 -6.58 23.32
C VAL A 4 23.34 -5.45 23.00
N LEU A 5 22.58 -5.59 21.93
CA LEU A 5 21.59 -4.61 21.50
C LEU A 5 20.49 -4.49 22.56
N ASN A 6 20.33 -3.32 23.17
CA ASN A 6 19.23 -3.02 24.08
C ASN A 6 18.09 -2.33 23.29
N VAL A 7 17.08 -3.11 22.94
CA VAL A 7 15.94 -2.61 22.15
C VAL A 7 15.13 -1.55 22.90
N GLU A 8 14.97 -1.69 24.22
CA GLU A 8 14.22 -0.73 25.04
C GLU A 8 14.88 0.66 25.04
N GLU A 9 16.22 0.73 24.98
CA GLU A 9 16.95 1.99 24.95
C GLU A 9 16.92 2.67 23.57
N ILE A 10 16.93 1.87 22.49
CA ILE A 10 16.97 2.43 21.13
C ILE A 10 15.59 2.76 20.59
N PHE A 11 14.51 2.13 21.11
CA PHE A 11 13.16 2.34 20.59
C PHE A 11 12.72 3.80 20.73
N GLY A 12 12.33 4.42 19.61
CA GLY A 12 11.93 5.82 19.57
C GLY A 12 13.06 6.82 19.89
N SER A 13 14.33 6.38 19.90
CA SER A 13 15.47 7.28 20.19
C SER A 13 15.55 8.46 19.22
N LYS A 14 15.12 8.26 17.97
CA LYS A 14 15.09 9.28 16.91
C LYS A 14 13.72 9.95 16.74
N VAL A 15 12.80 9.82 17.69
CA VAL A 15 11.46 10.42 17.64
C VAL A 15 11.28 11.45 18.75
N PHE A 16 10.71 12.60 18.43
CA PHE A 16 10.34 13.63 19.40
C PHE A 16 9.00 13.28 20.06
N THR A 17 9.03 12.28 20.94
CA THR A 17 7.88 11.71 21.61
C THR A 17 7.24 12.64 22.65
N LEU A 18 6.00 12.33 23.07
CA LEU A 18 5.38 13.02 24.21
C LEU A 18 6.22 12.93 25.50
N GLY A 19 7.00 11.88 25.69
CA GLY A 19 7.95 11.75 26.79
C GLY A 19 9.02 12.85 26.71
N LYS A 20 9.67 13.01 25.55
CA LYS A 20 10.67 14.05 25.31
C LYS A 20 10.07 15.46 25.38
N MET A 21 8.85 15.65 24.90
CA MET A 21 8.13 16.92 25.07
C MET A 21 7.91 17.25 26.55
N ARG A 22 7.50 16.25 27.35
CA ARG A 22 7.29 16.42 28.80
C ARG A 22 8.56 16.83 29.55
N GLU A 23 9.71 16.30 29.13
CA GLU A 23 11.01 16.61 29.72
C GLU A 23 11.52 18.01 29.37
N ARG A 24 11.21 18.48 28.15
CA ARG A 24 11.82 19.70 27.55
C ARG A 24 10.91 20.92 27.55
N LEU A 25 9.60 20.72 27.67
CA LEU A 25 8.62 21.82 27.65
C LEU A 25 8.24 22.27 29.07
N PRO A 26 7.96 23.57 29.27
CA PRO A 26 7.27 24.02 30.48
C PRO A 26 5.97 23.26 30.69
N LYS A 27 5.65 22.91 31.94
CA LYS A 27 4.48 22.07 32.30
C LYS A 27 3.15 22.58 31.73
N SER A 28 2.95 23.91 31.64
CA SER A 28 1.73 24.51 31.06
C SER A 28 1.66 24.25 29.55
N ILE A 29 2.75 24.48 28.84
CA ILE A 29 2.85 24.24 27.38
C ILE A 29 2.64 22.77 27.04
N TYR A 30 3.30 21.87 27.78
CA TYR A 30 3.11 20.42 27.58
C TYR A 30 1.63 20.01 27.74
N LYS A 31 0.95 20.53 28.77
CA LYS A 31 -0.48 20.25 28.98
C LYS A 31 -1.37 20.76 27.85
N GLU A 32 -1.07 21.97 27.34
CA GLU A 32 -1.78 22.56 26.20
C GLU A 32 -1.59 21.71 24.94
N VAL A 33 -0.33 21.40 24.58
CA VAL A 33 -0.01 20.55 23.43
C VAL A 33 -0.67 19.19 23.55
N LYS A 34 -0.58 18.52 24.72
CA LYS A 34 -1.21 17.23 24.94
C LYS A 34 -2.73 17.30 24.78
N LYS A 35 -3.37 18.35 25.28
CA LYS A 35 -4.81 18.56 25.11
C LYS A 35 -5.20 18.69 23.63
N ILE A 36 -4.39 19.41 22.83
CA ILE A 36 -4.65 19.55 21.39
C ILE A 36 -4.50 18.19 20.68
N ILE A 37 -3.47 17.41 21.02
CA ILE A 37 -3.25 16.07 20.46
C ILE A 37 -4.43 15.13 20.81
N ASP A 38 -4.91 15.18 22.06
CA ASP A 38 -5.94 14.27 22.54
C ASP A 38 -7.34 14.64 22.04
N HIS A 39 -7.65 15.95 21.93
CA HIS A 39 -9.02 16.43 21.74
C HIS A 39 -9.19 17.42 20.57
N GLY A 40 -8.13 17.73 19.85
CA GLY A 40 -8.13 18.79 18.84
C GLY A 40 -8.06 20.19 19.45
N GLY A 41 -7.93 21.18 18.61
CA GLY A 41 -7.85 22.59 18.96
C GLY A 41 -6.82 23.34 18.16
N GLU A 42 -6.79 24.67 18.30
CA GLU A 42 -5.86 25.56 17.62
C GLU A 42 -4.60 25.77 18.46
N LEU A 43 -3.43 25.61 17.84
CA LEU A 43 -2.14 25.86 18.46
C LEU A 43 -1.78 27.35 18.33
N SER A 44 -1.58 28.05 19.46
CA SER A 44 -1.13 29.44 19.45
C SER A 44 0.31 29.56 18.95
N LEU A 45 0.64 30.65 18.25
CA LEU A 45 1.99 30.91 17.79
C LEU A 45 3.01 30.96 18.96
N ALA A 46 2.60 31.51 20.10
CA ALA A 46 3.46 31.57 21.30
C ALA A 46 3.79 30.17 21.85
N THR A 47 2.80 29.25 21.85
CA THR A 47 3.02 27.87 22.24
C THR A 47 3.90 27.15 21.21
N ALA A 48 3.67 27.39 19.91
CA ALA A 48 4.46 26.82 18.84
C ALA A 48 5.92 27.27 18.90
N ASP A 49 6.22 28.54 19.24
CA ASP A 49 7.61 29.03 19.40
C ASP A 49 8.37 28.27 20.50
N VAL A 50 7.70 27.96 21.61
CA VAL A 50 8.33 27.18 22.68
C VAL A 50 8.57 25.73 22.27
N VAL A 51 7.63 25.13 21.54
CA VAL A 51 7.77 23.75 21.02
C VAL A 51 8.87 23.70 19.96
N ALA A 52 8.89 24.65 19.01
CA ALA A 52 9.87 24.73 17.95
C ALA A 52 11.30 24.84 18.51
N LYS A 53 11.50 25.69 19.52
CA LYS A 53 12.80 25.79 20.20
C LYS A 53 13.23 24.48 20.85
N ALA A 54 12.33 23.82 21.59
CA ALA A 54 12.65 22.56 22.26
C ALA A 54 12.95 21.44 21.24
N MET A 55 12.18 21.38 20.14
CA MET A 55 12.37 20.43 19.05
C MET A 55 13.70 20.65 18.33
N LYS A 56 14.03 21.89 18.00
CA LYS A 56 15.33 22.27 17.39
C LYS A 56 16.50 21.90 18.31
N ASP A 57 16.44 22.30 19.58
CA ASP A 57 17.51 22.03 20.53
C ASP A 57 17.76 20.51 20.65
N TRP A 58 16.70 19.72 20.76
CA TRP A 58 16.79 18.26 20.72
C TRP A 58 17.38 17.73 19.40
N ALA A 59 16.97 18.27 18.26
CA ALA A 59 17.46 17.84 16.96
C ALA A 59 18.97 18.13 16.81
N ILE A 60 19.42 19.32 17.21
CA ILE A 60 20.84 19.71 17.18
C ILE A 60 21.69 18.85 18.11
N GLU A 61 21.22 18.54 19.33
CA GLU A 61 21.88 17.63 20.26
C GLU A 61 22.09 16.23 19.65
N ASN A 62 21.22 15.83 18.71
CA ASN A 62 21.33 14.58 17.95
C ASN A 62 22.03 14.73 16.59
N GLY A 63 22.68 15.87 16.33
CA GLY A 63 23.49 16.10 15.14
C GLY A 63 22.76 16.69 13.94
N ALA A 64 21.49 17.06 14.07
CA ALA A 64 20.75 17.65 12.96
C ALA A 64 21.24 19.06 12.64
N THR A 65 21.37 19.36 11.35
CA THR A 65 21.73 20.69 10.82
C THR A 65 20.60 21.32 10.02
N HIS A 66 19.66 20.50 9.58
CA HIS A 66 18.54 20.87 8.72
C HIS A 66 17.23 20.33 9.28
N TYR A 67 16.13 20.92 8.83
CA TYR A 67 14.78 20.41 9.01
C TYR A 67 14.05 20.34 7.67
N THR A 68 12.96 19.57 7.62
CA THR A 68 12.07 19.48 6.49
C THR A 68 10.63 19.33 6.95
N HIS A 69 9.71 19.96 6.21
CA HIS A 69 8.30 19.57 6.25
C HIS A 69 8.12 18.33 5.40
N TRP A 70 7.92 17.21 6.07
CA TRP A 70 7.78 15.88 5.48
C TRP A 70 6.31 15.54 5.25
N PHE A 71 5.93 15.22 4.02
CA PHE A 71 4.54 14.92 3.68
C PHE A 71 4.42 13.82 2.61
N GLN A 72 3.21 13.28 2.44
CA GLN A 72 2.87 12.25 1.46
C GLN A 72 2.22 12.92 0.24
N PRO A 73 2.94 13.10 -0.87
CA PRO A 73 2.40 13.72 -2.09
C PRO A 73 1.39 12.81 -2.77
N LEU A 74 0.69 13.31 -3.80
CA LEU A 74 -0.19 12.51 -4.65
C LEU A 74 0.60 11.48 -5.47
N THR A 75 1.89 11.71 -5.69
CA THR A 75 2.81 10.83 -6.41
C THR A 75 4.06 10.56 -5.57
N GLY A 76 4.67 9.38 -5.75
CA GLY A 76 5.85 8.96 -4.99
C GLY A 76 5.56 8.58 -3.54
N ILE A 77 6.62 8.33 -2.77
CA ILE A 77 6.51 7.88 -1.37
C ILE A 77 6.34 9.07 -0.45
N THR A 78 7.37 9.94 -0.39
CA THR A 78 7.38 11.15 0.45
C THR A 78 8.04 12.31 -0.27
N ALA A 79 7.72 13.52 0.15
CA ALA A 79 8.33 14.75 -0.33
C ALA A 79 8.98 15.51 0.83
N GLU A 80 10.14 16.10 0.57
CA GLU A 80 10.94 16.87 1.52
C GLU A 80 11.69 17.99 0.81
N LYS A 81 11.89 19.09 1.55
CA LYS A 81 12.75 20.20 1.17
C LYS A 81 13.56 20.60 2.39
N HIS A 82 14.87 20.40 2.34
CA HIS A 82 15.74 20.62 3.48
C HIS A 82 16.10 22.10 3.63
N ASP A 83 15.71 22.70 4.74
CA ASP A 83 16.10 24.04 5.13
C ASP A 83 17.08 23.96 6.33
N ALA A 84 18.20 24.69 6.27
CA ALA A 84 19.15 24.72 7.37
C ALA A 84 18.61 25.58 8.52
N PHE A 85 19.00 25.26 9.76
CA PHE A 85 18.66 26.08 10.93
C PHE A 85 19.44 27.42 10.99
N VAL A 86 20.24 27.69 9.98
CA VAL A 86 21.12 28.88 9.98
C VAL A 86 20.34 30.17 9.73
N THR A 87 20.72 31.23 10.46
CA THR A 87 20.24 32.60 10.22
C THR A 87 21.38 33.53 9.86
N HIS A 88 21.09 34.83 9.69
CA HIS A 88 22.12 35.82 9.49
C HIS A 88 23.09 35.85 10.69
N PRO A 89 24.41 36.03 10.45
CA PRO A 89 25.36 36.19 11.51
C PRO A 89 25.01 37.43 12.38
N ASP A 90 25.31 37.33 13.68
CA ASP A 90 25.21 38.49 14.59
C ASP A 90 26.27 39.56 14.29
N GLU A 91 26.24 40.64 15.03
CA GLU A 91 27.21 41.76 14.87
C GLU A 91 28.67 41.31 15.05
N SER A 92 28.92 40.20 15.72
CA SER A 92 30.26 39.61 15.90
C SER A 92 30.67 38.70 14.73
N GLY A 93 29.80 38.50 13.74
CA GLY A 93 29.98 37.56 12.63
C GLY A 93 29.72 36.09 13.02
N LYS A 94 29.16 35.85 14.19
CA LYS A 94 28.83 34.50 14.67
C LYS A 94 27.45 34.10 14.20
N MET A 95 27.37 32.92 13.57
CA MET A 95 26.12 32.37 13.08
C MET A 95 25.24 31.86 14.24
N ILE A 96 23.97 32.14 14.16
CA ILE A 96 22.94 31.66 15.09
C ILE A 96 22.10 30.59 14.39
N MET A 97 21.71 29.57 15.15
CA MET A 97 20.77 28.54 14.69
C MET A 97 19.40 28.82 15.31
N GLU A 98 18.41 29.09 14.47
CA GLU A 98 17.04 29.41 14.89
C GLU A 98 16.03 28.47 14.20
N PHE A 99 14.89 28.32 14.84
CA PHE A 99 13.71 27.66 14.32
C PHE A 99 12.49 28.19 15.09
N SER A 100 11.64 28.93 14.40
CA SER A 100 10.49 29.61 14.99
C SER A 100 9.23 28.75 14.96
N GLY A 101 8.25 29.09 15.81
CA GLY A 101 6.93 28.48 15.75
C GLY A 101 6.22 28.67 14.41
N LYS A 102 6.49 29.81 13.73
CA LYS A 102 5.97 30.02 12.38
C LYS A 102 6.53 29.00 11.38
N GLU A 103 7.83 28.72 11.45
CA GLU A 103 8.49 27.72 10.60
C GLU A 103 8.06 26.28 10.97
N LEU A 104 7.75 26.03 12.24
CA LEU A 104 7.21 24.73 12.67
C LEU A 104 5.80 24.52 12.12
N ILE A 105 4.89 25.49 12.30
CA ILE A 105 3.47 25.35 11.94
C ILE A 105 3.28 25.30 10.43
N LYS A 106 4.04 26.11 9.67
CA LYS A 106 3.75 26.40 8.27
C LYS A 106 5.00 26.53 7.44
N GLY A 107 5.03 25.85 6.30
CA GLY A 107 5.94 26.09 5.19
C GLY A 107 5.20 26.63 3.96
N GLU A 108 5.94 27.27 3.07
CA GLU A 108 5.41 27.84 1.82
C GLU A 108 6.24 27.33 0.62
N PRO A 109 6.22 26.00 0.32
CA PRO A 109 6.96 25.48 -0.81
C PRO A 109 6.36 25.93 -2.14
N ASP A 110 7.18 25.96 -3.18
CA ASP A 110 6.69 26.09 -4.55
C ASP A 110 5.90 24.83 -4.95
N ALA A 111 4.64 25.02 -5.29
CA ALA A 111 3.74 23.96 -5.69
C ALA A 111 3.50 23.91 -7.21
N SER A 112 4.20 24.70 -8.02
CA SER A 112 3.98 24.79 -9.48
C SER A 112 4.23 23.48 -10.20
N SER A 113 5.18 22.66 -9.71
CA SER A 113 5.53 21.35 -10.29
C SER A 113 4.69 20.18 -9.74
N PHE A 114 3.88 20.40 -8.70
CA PHE A 114 3.04 19.32 -8.17
C PHE A 114 1.88 19.01 -9.09
N PRO A 115 1.53 17.72 -9.28
CA PRO A 115 0.33 17.33 -10.01
C PRO A 115 -0.90 17.98 -9.37
N SER A 116 -1.68 18.70 -10.15
CA SER A 116 -2.86 19.41 -9.64
C SER A 116 -4.17 19.00 -10.30
N GLY A 117 -4.13 18.17 -11.36
CA GLY A 117 -5.33 17.71 -12.06
C GLY A 117 -6.31 18.83 -12.37
N GLY A 118 -5.81 20.01 -12.80
CA GLY A 118 -6.64 21.16 -13.09
C GLY A 118 -7.13 21.98 -11.90
N LEU A 119 -6.81 21.61 -10.64
CA LEU A 119 -7.22 22.38 -9.45
C LEU A 119 -6.70 23.81 -9.45
N ARG A 120 -5.58 24.06 -10.09
CA ARG A 120 -4.95 25.37 -10.16
C ARG A 120 -4.28 25.64 -11.49
N ALA A 121 -4.12 26.91 -11.81
CA ALA A 121 -3.36 27.31 -12.99
C ALA A 121 -1.85 27.15 -12.76
N THR A 122 -1.09 26.88 -13.81
CA THR A 122 0.37 26.67 -13.75
C THR A 122 1.13 27.85 -13.13
N PHE A 123 0.63 29.08 -13.25
CA PHE A 123 1.23 30.26 -12.66
C PHE A 123 0.91 30.45 -11.15
N GLU A 124 0.01 29.67 -10.58
CA GLU A 124 -0.27 29.68 -9.13
C GLU A 124 0.75 28.79 -8.42
N ALA A 125 1.90 29.33 -8.06
CA ALA A 125 3.03 28.56 -7.55
C ALA A 125 3.00 28.29 -6.04
N ARG A 126 2.18 29.04 -5.25
CA ARG A 126 2.21 28.92 -3.80
C ARG A 126 1.39 27.76 -3.29
N GLY A 127 2.03 26.91 -2.48
CA GLY A 127 1.38 25.91 -1.64
C GLY A 127 1.73 26.13 -0.17
N TYR A 128 1.05 25.40 0.72
CA TYR A 128 1.28 25.46 2.16
C TYR A 128 1.42 24.06 2.73
N THR A 129 2.44 23.87 3.58
CA THR A 129 2.51 22.74 4.49
C THR A 129 2.00 23.16 5.85
N ALA A 130 1.28 22.28 6.54
CA ALA A 130 0.75 22.52 7.88
C ALA A 130 1.17 21.35 8.80
N TRP A 131 1.79 21.69 9.94
CA TRP A 131 2.22 20.67 10.88
C TRP A 131 1.04 19.84 11.41
N ASP A 132 1.17 18.53 11.30
CA ASP A 132 0.28 17.58 11.97
C ASP A 132 0.82 17.30 13.38
N ILE A 133 0.27 18.00 14.37
CA ILE A 133 0.67 17.86 15.77
C ILE A 133 0.38 16.44 16.34
N THR A 134 -0.47 15.65 15.70
CA THR A 134 -0.83 14.29 16.12
C THR A 134 0.18 13.24 15.66
N SER A 135 1.10 13.60 14.75
CA SER A 135 2.20 12.76 14.30
C SER A 135 3.53 13.30 14.83
N PRO A 136 4.31 12.49 15.57
CA PRO A 136 5.55 12.96 16.16
C PRO A 136 6.62 13.26 15.10
N ALA A 137 7.36 14.36 15.30
CA ALA A 137 8.54 14.65 14.49
C ALA A 137 9.66 13.63 14.78
N PHE A 138 10.51 13.38 13.79
CA PHE A 138 11.56 12.37 13.89
C PHE A 138 12.83 12.79 13.17
N LEU A 139 13.95 12.11 13.46
CA LEU A 139 15.24 12.35 12.85
C LEU A 139 15.55 11.26 11.82
N LYS A 140 15.75 11.65 10.57
CA LYS A 140 16.36 10.79 9.55
C LYS A 140 17.86 10.93 9.61
N GLU A 141 18.55 9.80 9.71
CA GLU A 141 20.00 9.73 9.75
C GLU A 141 20.49 8.81 8.62
N ASP A 142 21.39 9.34 7.82
CA ASP A 142 22.05 8.56 6.77
C ASP A 142 23.47 9.12 6.51
N ALA A 143 24.11 8.65 5.43
CA ALA A 143 25.46 9.11 5.06
C ALA A 143 25.55 10.63 4.74
N THR A 144 24.42 11.30 4.52
CA THR A 144 24.36 12.74 4.23
C THR A 144 24.24 13.61 5.49
N GLY A 145 23.95 13.00 6.63
CA GLY A 145 23.79 13.67 7.92
C GLY A 145 22.50 13.34 8.64
N VAL A 146 22.12 14.21 9.58
CA VAL A 146 20.89 14.11 10.36
C VAL A 146 19.94 15.26 10.02
N ILE A 147 18.68 14.95 9.76
CA ILE A 147 17.66 15.91 9.36
C ILE A 147 16.43 15.73 10.25
N LEU A 148 15.90 16.85 10.77
CA LEU A 148 14.62 16.86 11.49
C LEU A 148 13.47 16.83 10.49
N CYS A 149 12.68 15.76 10.51
CA CYS A 149 11.48 15.60 9.70
C CYS A 149 10.23 15.91 10.53
N ILE A 150 9.42 16.84 10.04
CA ILE A 150 8.18 17.30 10.67
C ILE A 150 7.03 16.84 9.81
N PRO A 151 6.19 15.86 10.28
CA PRO A 151 5.05 15.41 9.52
C PRO A 151 4.03 16.53 9.28
N THR A 152 3.67 16.75 8.02
CA THR A 152 2.79 17.85 7.62
C THR A 152 1.72 17.37 6.63
N ALA A 153 0.62 18.10 6.59
CA ALA A 153 -0.31 18.15 5.48
C ALA A 153 0.22 19.12 4.40
N PHE A 154 -0.24 18.98 3.15
CA PHE A 154 0.11 19.87 2.06
C PHE A 154 -1.13 20.27 1.26
N CYS A 155 -1.35 21.57 1.10
CA CYS A 155 -2.50 22.11 0.39
C CYS A 155 -2.11 23.24 -0.61
N SER A 156 -3.00 23.50 -1.55
CA SER A 156 -2.92 24.61 -2.48
C SER A 156 -3.09 25.97 -1.77
N TYR A 157 -2.85 27.05 -2.50
CA TYR A 157 -3.12 28.41 -2.02
C TYR A 157 -4.60 28.62 -1.60
N LYS A 158 -5.52 27.89 -2.21
CA LYS A 158 -6.96 27.96 -1.94
C LYS A 158 -7.43 26.97 -0.85
N GLY A 159 -6.52 26.11 -0.38
CA GLY A 159 -6.80 25.14 0.68
C GLY A 159 -7.19 23.75 0.22
N GLU A 160 -7.21 23.47 -1.10
CA GLU A 160 -7.44 22.11 -1.59
C GLU A 160 -6.28 21.18 -1.19
N ALA A 161 -6.59 19.98 -0.75
CA ALA A 161 -5.60 18.98 -0.38
C ALA A 161 -4.81 18.48 -1.60
N LEU A 162 -3.49 18.65 -1.57
CA LEU A 162 -2.54 18.16 -2.58
C LEU A 162 -1.71 16.97 -2.06
N ASP A 163 -2.14 16.36 -0.98
CA ASP A 163 -1.49 15.23 -0.33
C ASP A 163 -2.46 14.08 -0.08
N LYS A 164 -1.95 12.99 0.49
CA LYS A 164 -2.74 11.81 0.89
C LYS A 164 -3.15 11.86 2.36
N LYS A 165 -2.48 12.66 3.20
CA LYS A 165 -2.71 12.71 4.65
C LYS A 165 -3.92 13.55 5.05
N THR A 166 -4.15 14.69 4.41
CA THR A 166 -5.29 15.56 4.72
C THR A 166 -6.63 14.84 4.61
N PRO A 167 -6.94 14.13 3.52
CA PRO A 167 -8.16 13.34 3.43
C PRO A 167 -8.25 12.23 4.47
N LEU A 168 -7.13 11.60 4.81
CA LEU A 168 -7.07 10.58 5.85
C LEU A 168 -7.49 11.15 7.22
N LEU A 169 -6.92 12.27 7.63
CA LEU A 169 -7.26 12.93 8.89
C LEU A 169 -8.74 13.33 8.93
N ARG A 170 -9.26 13.92 7.85
CA ARG A 170 -10.70 14.25 7.73
C ARG A 170 -11.58 13.00 7.85
N SER A 171 -11.19 11.88 7.25
CA SER A 171 -11.94 10.62 7.32
C SER A 171 -11.91 9.99 8.72
N MET A 172 -10.79 10.13 9.45
CA MET A 172 -10.67 9.68 10.84
C MET A 172 -11.60 10.46 11.77
N GLU A 173 -11.71 11.76 11.59
CA GLU A 173 -12.66 12.59 12.32
C GLU A 173 -14.12 12.22 12.00
N ALA A 174 -14.43 11.97 10.72
CA ALA A 174 -15.76 11.57 10.28
C ALA A 174 -16.19 10.25 10.91
N VAL A 175 -15.36 9.18 10.81
CA VAL A 175 -15.70 7.88 11.39
C VAL A 175 -15.75 7.94 12.91
N SER A 176 -14.85 8.69 13.56
CA SER A 176 -14.86 8.90 15.01
C SER A 176 -16.17 9.53 15.48
N THR A 177 -16.62 10.58 14.79
CA THR A 177 -17.85 11.30 15.14
C THR A 177 -19.08 10.39 15.03
N GLN A 178 -19.20 9.64 13.94
CA GLN A 178 -20.38 8.80 13.73
C GLN A 178 -20.34 7.53 14.59
N ALA A 179 -19.18 6.89 14.75
CA ALA A 179 -19.02 5.74 15.63
C ALA A 179 -19.30 6.11 17.10
N LEU A 180 -18.91 7.29 17.54
CA LEU A 180 -19.17 7.77 18.91
C LEU A 180 -20.68 7.93 19.20
N ARG A 181 -21.49 8.32 18.21
CA ARG A 181 -22.96 8.32 18.33
C ARG A 181 -23.49 6.91 18.63
N ILE A 182 -23.02 5.92 17.89
CA ILE A 182 -23.40 4.51 18.11
C ILE A 182 -22.97 4.05 19.51
N VAL A 183 -21.71 4.26 19.87
CA VAL A 183 -21.14 3.84 21.17
C VAL A 183 -21.93 4.43 22.35
N ARG A 184 -22.37 5.68 22.24
CA ARG A 184 -23.18 6.34 23.27
C ARG A 184 -24.60 5.78 23.40
N LEU A 185 -25.21 5.34 22.29
CA LEU A 185 -26.51 4.67 22.30
C LEU A 185 -26.46 3.35 23.09
N PHE A 186 -25.31 2.67 23.10
CA PHE A 186 -25.08 1.48 23.92
C PHE A 186 -24.57 1.77 25.34
N GLY A 187 -24.65 3.03 25.79
CA GLY A 187 -24.40 3.43 27.18
C GLY A 187 -22.96 3.78 27.54
N ASN A 188 -21.99 3.70 26.63
CA ASN A 188 -20.63 4.17 26.88
C ASN A 188 -20.54 5.68 26.69
N THR A 189 -20.90 6.42 27.75
CA THR A 189 -20.89 7.90 27.78
C THR A 189 -19.51 8.48 28.14
N GLU A 190 -18.57 7.65 28.60
CA GLU A 190 -17.22 8.07 28.99
C GLU A 190 -16.28 8.20 27.79
N ALA A 191 -16.53 7.45 26.73
CA ALA A 191 -15.74 7.57 25.51
C ALA A 191 -15.86 8.96 24.91
N THR A 192 -14.72 9.58 24.58
CA THR A 192 -14.65 10.91 23.96
C THR A 192 -14.35 10.86 22.48
N LYS A 193 -13.73 9.77 21.99
CA LYS A 193 -13.48 9.51 20.58
C LYS A 193 -13.42 8.02 20.27
N VAL A 194 -13.66 7.69 19.00
CA VAL A 194 -13.37 6.39 18.42
C VAL A 194 -12.20 6.54 17.47
N VAL A 195 -11.23 5.66 17.55
CA VAL A 195 -9.97 5.73 16.78
C VAL A 195 -9.93 4.60 15.78
N ALA A 196 -9.70 4.93 14.51
CA ALA A 196 -9.34 3.96 13.50
C ALA A 196 -7.87 3.57 13.70
N SER A 197 -7.60 2.27 13.81
CA SER A 197 -6.26 1.70 13.92
C SER A 197 -5.93 0.80 12.74
N VAL A 198 -4.65 0.75 12.38
CA VAL A 198 -4.17 0.01 11.21
C VAL A 198 -2.84 -0.68 11.51
N GLY A 199 -2.72 -1.93 11.06
CA GLY A 199 -1.45 -2.68 11.02
C GLY A 199 -1.21 -3.20 9.60
N PRO A 200 -0.40 -2.50 8.78
CA PRO A 200 -0.09 -2.94 7.43
C PRO A 200 1.04 -3.97 7.42
N GLU A 201 0.84 -5.10 6.77
CA GLU A 201 1.86 -6.10 6.50
C GLU A 201 2.54 -5.77 5.16
N GLN A 202 3.85 -5.51 5.16
CA GLN A 202 4.58 -5.08 3.98
C GLN A 202 5.33 -6.24 3.35
N GLU A 203 4.89 -6.67 2.18
CA GLU A 203 5.63 -7.61 1.34
C GLU A 203 6.60 -6.87 0.42
N TYR A 204 7.71 -7.52 0.07
CA TYR A 204 8.76 -6.95 -0.78
C TYR A 204 9.67 -8.04 -1.36
N PHE A 205 10.38 -7.72 -2.46
CA PHE A 205 11.44 -8.56 -3.00
C PHE A 205 12.82 -7.95 -2.73
N LEU A 206 13.81 -8.81 -2.55
CA LEU A 206 15.22 -8.43 -2.52
C LEU A 206 15.95 -9.10 -3.68
N VAL A 207 16.72 -8.32 -4.42
CA VAL A 207 17.56 -8.81 -5.52
C VAL A 207 18.98 -8.29 -5.35
N ASP A 208 19.96 -9.03 -5.89
CA ASP A 208 21.35 -8.59 -5.90
C ASP A 208 21.50 -7.29 -6.71
N ARG A 209 22.21 -6.29 -6.13
CA ARG A 209 22.33 -4.96 -6.72
C ARG A 209 23.08 -4.98 -8.06
N ASP A 210 24.11 -5.82 -8.21
CA ASP A 210 24.89 -5.87 -9.44
C ASP A 210 24.08 -6.44 -10.60
N LYS A 211 23.12 -7.32 -10.30
CA LYS A 211 22.18 -7.87 -11.28
C LYS A 211 21.06 -6.88 -11.60
N TYR A 212 20.52 -6.21 -10.58
CA TYR A 212 19.53 -5.13 -10.75
C TYR A 212 20.05 -4.05 -11.70
N LEU A 213 21.30 -3.60 -11.53
CA LEU A 213 21.90 -2.54 -12.36
C LEU A 213 22.11 -2.93 -13.82
N LYS A 214 21.97 -4.21 -14.16
CA LYS A 214 22.02 -4.72 -15.55
C LYS A 214 20.63 -4.86 -16.19
N ARG A 215 19.57 -4.51 -15.47
CA ARG A 215 18.18 -4.63 -15.91
C ARG A 215 17.53 -3.25 -15.95
N GLU A 216 17.47 -2.64 -17.14
CA GLU A 216 16.86 -1.32 -17.34
C GLU A 216 15.38 -1.30 -16.98
N ASP A 217 14.66 -2.40 -17.23
CA ASP A 217 13.27 -2.55 -16.84
C ASP A 217 13.07 -2.49 -15.31
N LEU A 218 13.94 -3.11 -14.52
CA LEU A 218 13.88 -2.98 -13.05
C LEU A 218 14.21 -1.56 -12.59
N ILE A 219 15.15 -0.87 -13.30
CA ILE A 219 15.55 0.50 -12.95
C ILE A 219 14.43 1.51 -13.26
N PHE A 220 13.82 1.43 -14.45
CA PHE A 220 12.86 2.43 -14.90
C PHE A 220 11.40 2.10 -14.54
N ALA A 221 11.03 0.82 -14.54
CA ALA A 221 9.66 0.36 -14.28
C ALA A 221 9.47 -0.31 -12.91
N GLY A 222 10.55 -0.70 -12.23
CA GLY A 222 10.47 -1.44 -10.96
C GLY A 222 10.04 -2.91 -11.13
N ARG A 223 9.76 -3.36 -12.35
CA ARG A 223 9.38 -4.74 -12.70
C ARG A 223 10.11 -5.21 -13.95
N THR A 224 10.22 -6.52 -14.11
CA THR A 224 10.73 -7.11 -15.34
C THR A 224 9.68 -7.01 -16.45
N LEU A 225 10.07 -6.43 -17.58
CA LEU A 225 9.22 -6.32 -18.78
C LEU A 225 9.43 -7.51 -19.73
N PHE A 226 10.56 -8.21 -19.58
CA PHE A 226 10.93 -9.44 -20.26
C PHE A 226 11.46 -10.45 -19.24
N GLY A 227 11.34 -11.73 -19.53
CA GLY A 227 11.95 -12.80 -18.76
C GLY A 227 11.16 -14.10 -18.87
N ALA A 228 11.83 -15.14 -19.33
CA ALA A 228 11.30 -16.50 -19.33
C ALA A 228 11.27 -17.06 -17.90
N PRO A 229 10.33 -17.98 -17.59
CA PRO A 229 10.28 -18.65 -16.30
C PRO A 229 11.58 -19.40 -16.01
N ALA A 230 12.05 -19.30 -14.75
CA ALA A 230 13.16 -20.14 -14.31
C ALA A 230 12.72 -21.63 -14.25
N PRO A 231 13.66 -22.59 -14.36
CA PRO A 231 13.35 -24.03 -14.25
C PRO A 231 12.71 -24.43 -12.91
N LYS A 232 12.90 -23.63 -11.88
CA LYS A 232 12.25 -23.72 -10.59
C LYS A 232 11.59 -22.38 -10.28
N GLY A 233 10.33 -22.41 -9.86
CA GLY A 233 9.60 -21.29 -9.30
C GLY A 233 9.35 -21.47 -7.80
N GLN A 234 8.09 -21.58 -7.42
CA GLN A 234 7.64 -21.72 -6.03
C GLN A 234 6.97 -23.08 -5.73
N GLU A 235 7.10 -24.06 -6.62
CA GLU A 235 6.32 -25.32 -6.65
C GLU A 235 6.50 -26.20 -5.40
N LEU A 236 7.62 -26.06 -4.70
CA LEU A 236 7.89 -26.86 -3.51
C LEU A 236 7.57 -26.11 -2.21
N GLU A 237 7.18 -24.85 -2.29
CA GLU A 237 6.92 -23.95 -1.14
C GLU A 237 8.10 -23.90 -0.14
N ASP A 238 9.30 -24.27 -0.58
CA ASP A 238 10.50 -24.42 0.24
C ASP A 238 11.18 -23.09 0.58
N HIS A 239 10.69 -21.98 0.04
CA HIS A 239 11.10 -20.65 0.46
C HIS A 239 10.26 -20.19 1.66
N TYR A 240 8.94 -20.28 1.60
CA TYR A 240 8.05 -19.90 2.71
C TYR A 240 8.32 -20.71 3.98
N PHE A 241 8.46 -22.02 3.87
CA PHE A 241 8.78 -22.92 4.98
C PHE A 241 10.29 -23.12 5.19
N GLY A 242 11.13 -22.34 4.51
CA GLY A 242 12.57 -22.40 4.60
C GLY A 242 13.16 -21.53 5.71
N THR A 243 14.45 -21.71 5.97
CA THR A 243 15.19 -20.83 6.87
C THR A 243 15.53 -19.51 6.16
N ILE A 244 15.59 -18.42 6.93
CA ILE A 244 16.06 -17.13 6.42
C ILE A 244 17.57 -17.24 6.18
N ARG A 245 18.01 -16.94 4.94
CA ARG A 245 19.42 -16.94 4.57
C ARG A 245 20.19 -15.86 5.36
N GLU A 246 21.46 -16.10 5.64
CA GLU A 246 22.28 -15.22 6.51
C GLU A 246 22.36 -13.78 5.99
N ARG A 247 22.53 -13.58 4.66
CA ARG A 247 22.54 -12.24 4.05
C ARG A 247 21.24 -11.51 4.25
N ILE A 248 20.13 -12.20 4.08
CA ILE A 248 18.77 -11.67 4.30
C ILE A 248 18.53 -11.39 5.78
N GLY A 249 18.90 -12.30 6.67
CA GLY A 249 18.80 -12.11 8.12
C GLY A 249 19.61 -10.91 8.61
N SER A 250 20.78 -10.66 8.02
CA SER A 250 21.59 -9.46 8.34
C SER A 250 20.88 -8.17 7.91
N PHE A 251 20.28 -8.15 6.72
CA PHE A 251 19.43 -7.04 6.26
C PHE A 251 18.23 -6.82 7.19
N MET A 252 17.48 -7.89 7.50
CA MET A 252 16.31 -7.82 8.38
C MET A 252 16.65 -7.28 9.76
N LYS A 253 17.78 -7.68 10.32
CA LYS A 253 18.29 -7.18 11.59
C LYS A 253 18.56 -5.68 11.55
N ASP A 254 19.28 -5.22 10.56
CA ASP A 254 19.64 -3.80 10.44
C ASP A 254 18.40 -2.94 10.13
N LEU A 255 17.47 -3.46 9.31
CA LEU A 255 16.19 -2.84 9.05
C LEU A 255 15.39 -2.65 10.36
N ASN A 256 15.27 -3.69 11.19
CA ASN A 256 14.58 -3.59 12.48
C ASN A 256 15.19 -2.52 13.38
N ILE A 257 16.53 -2.45 13.47
CA ILE A 257 17.22 -1.46 14.29
C ILE A 257 16.89 -0.05 13.83
N GLU A 258 16.93 0.23 12.53
CA GLU A 258 16.60 1.56 12.00
C GLU A 258 15.11 1.90 12.23
N LEU A 259 14.21 0.96 12.02
CA LEU A 259 12.77 1.15 12.25
C LEU A 259 12.44 1.35 13.73
N TRP A 260 13.04 0.59 14.64
CA TRP A 260 12.84 0.77 16.09
C TRP A 260 13.32 2.14 16.57
N LYS A 261 14.47 2.63 16.07
CA LYS A 261 14.92 4.00 16.37
C LYS A 261 13.89 5.05 15.96
N LEU A 262 13.19 4.83 14.83
CA LEU A 262 12.11 5.69 14.31
C LEU A 262 10.74 5.44 14.99
N GLY A 263 10.70 4.58 16.02
CA GLY A 263 9.47 4.30 16.75
C GLY A 263 8.48 3.35 16.04
N VAL A 264 8.89 2.78 14.91
CA VAL A 264 8.08 1.79 14.20
C VAL A 264 8.16 0.45 14.93
N THR A 265 7.02 -0.09 15.30
CA THR A 265 6.90 -1.37 16.03
C THR A 265 7.02 -2.58 15.11
N ALA A 266 8.06 -2.63 14.28
CA ALA A 266 8.36 -3.78 13.43
C ALA A 266 8.57 -5.03 14.29
N LYS A 267 7.73 -6.06 14.08
CA LYS A 267 7.66 -7.22 14.97
C LYS A 267 7.97 -8.52 14.26
N THR A 268 7.33 -8.80 13.14
CA THR A 268 7.44 -10.08 12.44
C THR A 268 8.14 -9.88 11.11
N GLN A 269 9.08 -10.78 10.80
CA GLN A 269 9.74 -10.88 9.50
C GLN A 269 9.88 -12.34 9.12
N HIS A 270 9.56 -12.69 7.89
CA HIS A 270 9.69 -14.05 7.36
C HIS A 270 9.85 -14.04 5.84
N ASN A 271 10.11 -15.24 5.30
CA ASN A 271 10.08 -15.47 3.87
C ASN A 271 8.64 -15.59 3.37
N GLU A 272 8.36 -15.04 2.20
CA GLU A 272 7.10 -15.23 1.48
C GLU A 272 7.20 -16.40 0.46
N VAL A 273 6.09 -16.69 -0.24
CA VAL A 273 5.97 -17.87 -1.10
C VAL A 273 6.90 -17.78 -2.31
N ALA A 274 6.97 -16.62 -2.97
CA ALA A 274 7.87 -16.45 -4.12
C ALA A 274 9.35 -16.42 -3.68
N PRO A 275 10.25 -17.03 -4.46
CA PRO A 275 11.69 -16.90 -4.21
C PRO A 275 12.11 -15.42 -4.13
N ALA A 276 13.00 -15.09 -3.22
CA ALA A 276 13.47 -13.73 -2.92
C ALA A 276 12.40 -12.74 -2.38
N GLN A 277 11.20 -13.22 -2.07
CA GLN A 277 10.13 -12.43 -1.46
C GLN A 277 10.12 -12.61 0.07
N HIS A 278 9.85 -11.50 0.76
CA HIS A 278 9.83 -11.42 2.21
C HIS A 278 8.71 -10.50 2.68
N GLU A 279 8.36 -10.60 3.97
CA GLU A 279 7.35 -9.75 4.61
C GLU A 279 7.87 -9.15 5.92
N LEU A 280 7.40 -7.94 6.22
CA LEU A 280 7.53 -7.29 7.51
C LEU A 280 6.15 -6.86 8.01
N ALA A 281 5.77 -7.30 9.21
CA ALA A 281 4.53 -6.93 9.87
C ALA A 281 4.80 -6.14 11.16
N PRO A 282 4.34 -4.87 11.26
CA PRO A 282 4.38 -4.09 12.49
C PRO A 282 3.20 -4.40 13.40
N ILE A 283 3.27 -4.00 14.67
CA ILE A 283 2.10 -3.88 15.52
C ILE A 283 1.27 -2.69 15.02
N TYR A 284 -0.05 -2.78 15.10
CA TYR A 284 -0.97 -1.72 14.68
C TYR A 284 -0.81 -0.43 15.50
N GLU A 285 -1.13 0.70 14.85
CA GLU A 285 -1.15 2.05 15.42
C GLU A 285 -2.39 2.81 14.97
N THR A 286 -2.60 4.02 15.47
CA THR A 286 -3.62 4.93 14.92
C THR A 286 -3.36 5.15 13.43
N ALA A 287 -4.41 5.24 12.63
CA ALA A 287 -4.31 5.20 11.18
C ALA A 287 -3.33 6.24 10.59
N ASN A 288 -3.30 7.47 11.10
CA ASN A 288 -2.37 8.50 10.64
C ASN A 288 -0.90 8.15 10.94
N ILE A 289 -0.61 7.62 12.13
CA ILE A 289 0.75 7.18 12.52
C ILE A 289 1.14 5.93 11.72
N ALA A 290 0.24 4.95 11.59
CA ALA A 290 0.50 3.74 10.81
C ALA A 290 0.81 4.06 9.35
N VAL A 291 0.12 5.03 8.76
CA VAL A 291 0.37 5.51 7.39
C VAL A 291 1.75 6.15 7.29
N ASP A 292 2.13 7.04 8.20
CA ASP A 292 3.47 7.65 8.23
C ASP A 292 4.55 6.58 8.43
N HIS A 293 4.34 5.66 9.38
CA HIS A 293 5.27 4.55 9.62
C HIS A 293 5.46 3.66 8.39
N ASN A 294 4.39 3.37 7.64
CA ASN A 294 4.51 2.57 6.43
C ASN A 294 5.34 3.27 5.34
N GLN A 295 5.21 4.60 5.20
CA GLN A 295 6.09 5.37 4.30
C GLN A 295 7.57 5.26 4.75
N LEU A 296 7.84 5.38 6.04
CA LEU A 296 9.19 5.20 6.60
C LEU A 296 9.72 3.78 6.41
N VAL A 297 8.86 2.76 6.56
CA VAL A 297 9.22 1.36 6.30
C VAL A 297 9.69 1.19 4.86
N MET A 298 8.91 1.65 3.87
CA MET A 298 9.26 1.55 2.46
C MET A 298 10.57 2.27 2.11
N GLU A 299 10.77 3.45 2.65
CA GLU A 299 12.00 4.23 2.43
C GLU A 299 13.22 3.56 3.08
N THR A 300 13.06 3.11 4.34
CA THR A 300 14.14 2.48 5.11
C THR A 300 14.57 1.15 4.49
N MET A 301 13.61 0.33 4.01
CA MET A 301 13.90 -0.91 3.28
C MET A 301 14.82 -0.68 2.09
N LYS A 302 14.55 0.32 1.26
CA LYS A 302 15.39 0.67 0.10
C LYS A 302 16.80 1.08 0.52
N LYS A 303 16.92 1.92 1.56
CA LYS A 303 18.21 2.39 2.07
C LYS A 303 19.05 1.26 2.67
N VAL A 304 18.43 0.43 3.52
CA VAL A 304 19.14 -0.69 4.17
C VAL A 304 19.53 -1.75 3.15
N ALA A 305 18.67 -2.09 2.19
CA ALA A 305 19.00 -3.02 1.12
C ALA A 305 20.26 -2.57 0.36
N GLY A 306 20.36 -1.28 0.05
CA GLY A 306 21.55 -0.71 -0.61
C GLY A 306 22.84 -0.89 0.21
N ARG A 307 22.78 -0.78 1.53
CA ARG A 307 23.94 -1.02 2.43
C ARG A 307 24.40 -2.49 2.41
N HIS A 308 23.48 -3.43 2.14
CA HIS A 308 23.75 -4.87 2.04
C HIS A 308 24.06 -5.33 0.61
N GLY A 309 24.29 -4.41 -0.34
CA GLY A 309 24.54 -4.77 -1.74
C GLY A 309 23.34 -5.40 -2.44
N MET A 310 22.14 -5.08 -1.97
CA MET A 310 20.86 -5.53 -2.53
C MET A 310 20.00 -4.33 -2.96
N THR A 311 18.96 -4.62 -3.73
CA THR A 311 17.90 -3.66 -4.05
C THR A 311 16.57 -4.23 -3.60
N CYS A 312 15.80 -3.41 -2.87
CA CYS A 312 14.45 -3.74 -2.46
C CYS A 312 13.45 -3.30 -3.54
N LEU A 313 12.70 -4.25 -4.08
CA LEU A 313 11.64 -4.02 -5.05
C LEU A 313 10.29 -4.01 -4.31
N LEU A 314 9.58 -2.89 -4.44
CA LEU A 314 8.25 -2.69 -3.86
C LEU A 314 7.15 -2.76 -4.92
N HIS A 315 7.48 -2.95 -6.20
CA HIS A 315 6.48 -3.14 -7.24
C HIS A 315 5.60 -4.37 -6.92
N GLU A 316 4.32 -4.29 -7.22
CA GLU A 316 3.31 -5.32 -6.91
C GLU A 316 3.57 -6.64 -7.63
N LYS A 317 4.16 -6.59 -8.82
CA LYS A 317 4.47 -7.77 -9.64
C LYS A 317 5.82 -7.64 -10.34
N PRO A 318 6.95 -7.71 -9.61
CA PRO A 318 8.27 -7.53 -10.24
C PRO A 318 8.64 -8.68 -11.17
N PHE A 319 8.09 -9.88 -10.95
CA PHE A 319 8.37 -11.08 -11.75
C PHE A 319 7.07 -11.77 -12.16
N ALA A 320 6.93 -12.06 -13.44
CA ALA A 320 5.80 -12.83 -13.95
C ALA A 320 5.88 -14.31 -13.53
N GLY A 321 4.74 -14.95 -13.35
CA GLY A 321 4.65 -16.38 -13.07
C GLY A 321 4.88 -16.80 -11.61
N VAL A 322 5.25 -15.87 -10.72
CA VAL A 322 5.35 -16.09 -9.26
C VAL A 322 4.45 -15.11 -8.51
N ASN A 323 4.27 -15.30 -7.19
CA ASN A 323 3.45 -14.39 -6.39
C ASN A 323 3.93 -12.94 -6.50
N GLY A 324 2.99 -12.01 -6.47
CA GLY A 324 3.23 -10.59 -6.33
C GLY A 324 3.24 -10.16 -4.86
N SER A 325 3.55 -8.89 -4.62
CA SER A 325 3.61 -8.28 -3.28
C SER A 325 2.47 -7.30 -3.06
N GLY A 326 1.88 -7.36 -1.89
CA GLY A 326 0.84 -6.45 -1.42
C GLY A 326 1.11 -5.92 -0.03
N LYS A 327 0.07 -5.31 0.54
CA LYS A 327 -0.02 -4.94 1.95
C LYS A 327 -1.35 -5.44 2.48
N HIS A 328 -1.33 -6.34 3.45
CA HIS A 328 -2.54 -6.68 4.16
C HIS A 328 -2.85 -5.56 5.16
N ASN A 329 -3.88 -4.80 4.88
CA ASN A 329 -4.26 -3.63 5.67
C ASN A 329 -5.24 -4.06 6.78
N ASN A 330 -4.71 -4.37 7.96
CA ASN A 330 -5.47 -4.79 9.13
C ASN A 330 -6.11 -3.55 9.80
N TRP A 331 -7.40 -3.34 9.60
CA TRP A 331 -8.14 -2.18 10.07
C TRP A 331 -9.13 -2.53 11.19
N SER A 332 -9.19 -1.68 12.22
CA SER A 332 -10.13 -1.83 13.35
C SER A 332 -10.56 -0.47 13.89
N LEU A 333 -11.61 -0.47 14.72
CA LEU A 333 -12.13 0.70 15.42
C LEU A 333 -12.16 0.44 16.93
N GLY A 334 -11.58 1.35 17.70
CA GLY A 334 -11.57 1.26 19.16
C GLY A 334 -11.88 2.58 19.83
N THR A 335 -12.51 2.55 20.99
CA THR A 335 -12.74 3.74 21.81
C THR A 335 -11.45 4.12 22.56
N ASP A 336 -11.32 5.40 22.92
CA ASP A 336 -10.21 5.91 23.72
C ASP A 336 -10.17 5.36 25.16
N ASN A 337 -11.25 4.73 25.62
CA ASN A 337 -11.30 4.00 26.90
C ASN A 337 -11.16 2.47 26.76
N GLY A 338 -10.70 1.99 25.60
CA GLY A 338 -10.17 0.63 25.41
C GLY A 338 -11.17 -0.42 24.91
N VAL A 339 -12.35 -0.04 24.43
CA VAL A 339 -13.31 -0.99 23.83
C VAL A 339 -13.05 -1.13 22.34
N ASN A 340 -12.74 -2.33 21.87
CA ASN A 340 -12.67 -2.65 20.43
C ASN A 340 -14.09 -2.93 19.91
N LEU A 341 -14.56 -2.13 18.93
CA LEU A 341 -15.91 -2.27 18.36
C LEU A 341 -16.05 -3.52 17.45
N LEU A 342 -14.93 -4.12 17.05
CA LEU A 342 -14.88 -5.33 16.23
C LEU A 342 -14.54 -6.59 17.04
N ASP A 343 -14.58 -6.51 18.38
CA ASP A 343 -14.44 -7.68 19.25
C ASP A 343 -15.80 -8.35 19.44
N PRO A 344 -16.02 -9.55 18.89
CA PRO A 344 -17.29 -10.27 19.04
C PRO A 344 -17.53 -10.78 20.46
N GLY A 345 -16.46 -10.90 21.29
CA GLY A 345 -16.49 -11.57 22.58
C GLY A 345 -16.70 -13.08 22.44
N ASP A 346 -16.95 -13.73 23.62
CA ASP A 346 -17.14 -15.19 23.68
C ASP A 346 -18.51 -15.65 23.09
N THR A 347 -19.49 -14.76 23.10
CA THR A 347 -20.87 -15.03 22.61
C THR A 347 -21.26 -13.99 21.56
N PRO A 348 -20.78 -14.08 20.33
CA PRO A 348 -21.07 -13.11 19.27
C PRO A 348 -22.55 -12.87 19.01
N ASN A 349 -23.39 -13.89 19.16
CA ASN A 349 -24.84 -13.82 18.98
C ASN A 349 -25.55 -12.95 20.02
N GLU A 350 -24.95 -12.70 21.20
CA GLU A 350 -25.49 -11.87 22.26
C GLU A 350 -24.93 -10.44 22.25
N ASN A 351 -23.84 -10.21 21.51
CA ASN A 351 -23.18 -8.88 21.47
C ASN A 351 -23.85 -7.98 20.41
N ILE A 352 -24.96 -7.37 20.78
CA ILE A 352 -25.78 -6.55 19.87
C ILE A 352 -25.02 -5.33 19.32
N GLN A 353 -24.13 -4.72 20.12
CA GLN A 353 -23.29 -3.62 19.63
C GLN A 353 -22.35 -4.10 18.51
N PHE A 354 -21.67 -5.23 18.72
CA PHE A 354 -20.81 -5.82 17.69
C PHE A 354 -21.61 -6.18 16.43
N LEU A 355 -22.80 -6.82 16.58
CA LEU A 355 -23.64 -7.18 15.45
C LEU A 355 -24.12 -5.97 14.65
N LEU A 356 -24.45 -4.87 15.31
CA LEU A 356 -24.79 -3.62 14.62
C LEU A 356 -23.57 -3.06 13.84
N VAL A 357 -22.40 -3.02 14.48
CA VAL A 357 -21.16 -2.56 13.86
C VAL A 357 -20.83 -3.42 12.64
N LEU A 358 -20.92 -4.74 12.77
CA LEU A 358 -20.73 -5.70 11.67
C LEU A 358 -21.71 -5.45 10.52
N ALA A 359 -22.99 -5.32 10.82
CA ALA A 359 -24.04 -5.04 9.82
C ALA A 359 -23.81 -3.71 9.09
N CYS A 360 -23.36 -2.67 9.80
CA CYS A 360 -22.98 -1.39 9.19
C CYS A 360 -21.78 -1.52 8.27
N ILE A 361 -20.74 -2.30 8.64
CA ILE A 361 -19.57 -2.51 7.80
C ILE A 361 -19.94 -3.32 6.55
N LEU A 362 -20.74 -4.37 6.67
CA LEU A 362 -21.23 -5.13 5.51
C LEU A 362 -22.02 -4.25 4.55
N LYS A 363 -22.92 -3.39 5.07
CA LYS A 363 -23.63 -2.39 4.28
C LYS A 363 -22.68 -1.42 3.59
N ALA A 364 -21.70 -0.89 4.31
CA ALA A 364 -20.72 0.07 3.78
C ALA A 364 -19.92 -0.54 2.62
N VAL A 365 -19.39 -1.75 2.82
CA VAL A 365 -18.58 -2.46 1.80
C VAL A 365 -19.43 -2.86 0.61
N ASP A 366 -20.64 -3.37 0.79
CA ASP A 366 -21.54 -3.73 -0.31
C ASP A 366 -21.97 -2.51 -1.14
N THR A 367 -22.32 -1.41 -0.47
CA THR A 367 -22.78 -0.19 -1.13
C THR A 367 -21.67 0.48 -1.94
N HIS A 368 -20.42 0.44 -1.44
CA HIS A 368 -19.28 1.14 -1.99
C HIS A 368 -18.13 0.19 -2.41
N ALA A 369 -18.44 -1.04 -2.82
CA ALA A 369 -17.44 -2.01 -3.27
C ALA A 369 -16.57 -1.49 -4.41
N ASP A 370 -17.17 -0.76 -5.34
CA ASP A 370 -16.51 -0.08 -6.46
C ASP A 370 -15.48 0.97 -5.99
N LEU A 371 -15.87 1.82 -5.05
CA LEU A 371 -14.99 2.86 -4.48
C LEU A 371 -13.89 2.25 -3.61
N LEU A 372 -14.19 1.19 -2.86
CA LEU A 372 -13.19 0.47 -2.08
C LEU A 372 -12.17 -0.23 -3.00
N SER A 373 -12.61 -0.84 -4.11
CA SER A 373 -11.72 -1.38 -5.14
C SER A 373 -10.82 -0.29 -5.72
N GLN A 374 -11.37 0.88 -6.04
CA GLN A 374 -10.60 2.01 -6.56
C GLN A 374 -9.50 2.44 -5.58
N SER A 375 -9.77 2.43 -4.27
CA SER A 375 -8.82 2.88 -3.25
C SER A 375 -7.53 2.06 -3.18
N ALA A 376 -7.53 0.85 -3.73
CA ALA A 376 -6.40 -0.07 -3.82
C ALA A 376 -5.94 -0.30 -5.27
N SER A 377 -6.47 0.47 -6.23
CA SER A 377 -6.14 0.31 -7.65
C SER A 377 -4.95 1.17 -8.03
N ASP A 378 -3.92 0.55 -8.60
CA ASP A 378 -2.77 1.19 -9.23
C ASP A 378 -2.28 0.35 -10.42
N VAL A 379 -1.31 0.88 -11.18
CA VAL A 379 -0.77 0.22 -12.37
C VAL A 379 -0.13 -1.14 -12.03
N GLY A 380 0.59 -1.22 -10.92
CA GLY A 380 1.25 -2.44 -10.48
C GLY A 380 0.24 -3.52 -10.06
N ASN A 381 -0.83 -3.11 -9.39
CA ASN A 381 -1.89 -4.01 -8.95
C ASN A 381 -2.73 -4.60 -10.11
N ASP A 382 -2.80 -3.93 -11.26
CA ASP A 382 -3.41 -4.50 -12.48
C ASP A 382 -2.71 -5.81 -12.90
N HIS A 383 -1.41 -5.96 -12.60
CA HIS A 383 -0.63 -7.17 -12.87
C HIS A 383 -0.71 -8.23 -11.75
N ARG A 384 -1.05 -7.81 -10.52
CA ARG A 384 -1.05 -8.67 -9.33
C ARG A 384 -2.42 -9.29 -9.05
N LEU A 385 -3.49 -8.50 -9.04
CA LEU A 385 -4.83 -8.94 -8.61
C LEU A 385 -5.40 -10.04 -9.52
N GLY A 386 -5.92 -11.09 -8.88
CA GLY A 386 -6.49 -12.25 -9.56
C GLY A 386 -5.47 -13.20 -10.17
N ALA A 387 -4.18 -13.05 -9.85
CA ALA A 387 -3.12 -13.92 -10.34
C ALA A 387 -2.19 -14.37 -9.20
N ASN A 388 -1.72 -15.64 -9.25
CA ASN A 388 -0.71 -16.17 -8.33
C ASN A 388 -1.00 -15.83 -6.84
N GLU A 389 -2.10 -16.35 -6.32
CA GLU A 389 -2.57 -16.21 -4.92
C GLU A 389 -2.98 -14.78 -4.47
N ALA A 390 -2.97 -13.79 -5.33
CA ALA A 390 -3.53 -12.49 -5.02
C ALA A 390 -5.07 -12.52 -5.07
N PRO A 391 -5.79 -11.76 -4.21
CA PRO A 391 -7.24 -11.72 -4.21
C PRO A 391 -7.79 -11.27 -5.56
N PRO A 392 -8.99 -11.75 -5.97
CA PRO A 392 -9.62 -11.28 -7.20
C PRO A 392 -10.04 -9.81 -7.09
N ALA A 393 -10.26 -9.17 -8.25
CA ALA A 393 -10.71 -7.77 -8.32
C ALA A 393 -12.17 -7.56 -7.85
N ILE A 394 -12.85 -8.62 -7.40
CA ILE A 394 -14.21 -8.59 -6.87
C ILE A 394 -14.16 -8.45 -5.35
N ILE A 395 -14.66 -7.36 -4.82
CA ILE A 395 -14.79 -7.19 -3.37
C ILE A 395 -15.85 -8.15 -2.84
N SER A 396 -15.47 -8.98 -1.87
CA SER A 396 -16.35 -9.81 -1.06
C SER A 396 -15.85 -9.86 0.37
N VAL A 397 -16.72 -10.16 1.32
CA VAL A 397 -16.40 -10.21 2.74
C VAL A 397 -16.40 -11.65 3.23
N PHE A 398 -15.28 -12.08 3.80
CA PHE A 398 -15.19 -13.34 4.54
C PHE A 398 -15.48 -13.09 6.02
N LEU A 399 -16.43 -13.83 6.57
CA LEU A 399 -16.79 -13.78 7.99
C LEU A 399 -16.36 -15.01 8.78
N GLY A 400 -16.19 -16.13 8.10
CA GLY A 400 -15.99 -17.44 8.69
C GLY A 400 -17.27 -18.10 9.17
N GLU A 401 -17.20 -19.41 9.48
CA GLU A 401 -18.36 -20.26 9.76
C GLU A 401 -19.20 -19.75 10.94
N GLN A 402 -18.55 -19.28 12.02
CA GLN A 402 -19.25 -18.83 13.22
C GLN A 402 -20.13 -17.61 12.96
N LEU A 403 -19.58 -16.57 12.37
CA LEU A 403 -20.32 -15.32 12.12
C LEU A 403 -21.31 -15.50 10.95
N GLU A 404 -20.99 -16.34 9.95
CA GLU A 404 -21.93 -16.64 8.89
C GLU A 404 -23.18 -17.33 9.44
N ASP A 405 -23.01 -18.26 10.38
CA ASP A 405 -24.13 -18.93 11.05
C ASP A 405 -24.99 -17.94 11.84
N VAL A 406 -24.37 -17.05 12.59
CA VAL A 406 -25.08 -15.98 13.33
C VAL A 406 -25.85 -15.05 12.37
N VAL A 407 -25.23 -14.63 11.27
CA VAL A 407 -25.87 -13.81 10.24
C VAL A 407 -27.06 -14.53 9.62
N LYS A 408 -26.92 -15.81 9.31
CA LYS A 408 -28.00 -16.65 8.78
C LYS A 408 -29.20 -16.72 9.72
N GLN A 409 -28.96 -17.00 11.01
CA GLN A 409 -30.00 -17.02 12.02
C GLN A 409 -30.75 -15.67 12.07
N LEU A 410 -30.03 -14.53 12.11
CA LEU A 410 -30.61 -13.20 12.16
C LEU A 410 -31.44 -12.87 10.90
N VAL A 411 -31.00 -13.28 9.73
CA VAL A 411 -31.72 -13.05 8.46
C VAL A 411 -33.00 -13.91 8.40
N GLU A 412 -32.90 -15.20 8.73
CA GLU A 412 -34.01 -16.17 8.61
C GLU A 412 -35.08 -15.97 9.70
N THR A 413 -34.65 -15.85 10.94
CA THR A 413 -35.56 -15.81 12.09
C THR A 413 -35.72 -14.45 12.76
N GLY A 414 -34.74 -13.56 12.59
CA GLY A 414 -34.66 -12.28 13.27
C GLY A 414 -33.97 -12.34 14.64
N ASP A 415 -33.54 -13.51 15.05
CA ASP A 415 -32.85 -13.72 16.33
C ASP A 415 -31.72 -14.77 16.16
N ALA A 416 -30.63 -14.62 16.89
CA ALA A 416 -29.52 -15.55 16.91
C ALA A 416 -29.41 -16.23 18.27
N THR A 417 -29.81 -17.49 18.34
CA THR A 417 -29.96 -18.23 19.59
C THR A 417 -28.71 -18.93 20.07
N HIS A 418 -27.71 -19.07 19.21
CA HIS A 418 -26.43 -19.72 19.52
C HIS A 418 -25.32 -19.26 18.57
N SER A 419 -24.09 -19.55 18.95
CA SER A 419 -22.90 -19.41 18.10
C SER A 419 -22.06 -20.69 18.14
N ILE A 420 -21.39 -21.00 17.03
CA ILE A 420 -20.49 -22.14 16.91
C ILE A 420 -19.27 -21.89 17.80
N GLN A 421 -18.87 -22.91 18.60
CA GLN A 421 -17.66 -22.85 19.43
C GLN A 421 -16.50 -23.58 18.74
N GLY A 422 -15.29 -23.01 18.81
CA GLY A 422 -14.10 -23.57 18.18
C GLY A 422 -13.65 -24.92 18.72
N GLY A 423 -13.82 -25.15 20.01
CA GLY A 423 -13.40 -26.38 20.69
C GLY A 423 -11.90 -26.47 20.93
N LYS A 424 -11.41 -27.69 21.23
CA LYS A 424 -9.97 -27.94 21.46
C LYS A 424 -9.37 -28.79 20.34
N LEU A 425 -8.18 -28.42 19.95
CA LEU A 425 -7.33 -29.20 19.05
C LEU A 425 -6.45 -30.12 19.88
N LEU A 426 -6.72 -31.43 19.79
CA LEU A 426 -5.92 -32.45 20.47
C LEU A 426 -4.80 -32.92 19.56
N THR A 427 -3.55 -32.65 19.92
CA THR A 427 -2.40 -33.08 19.12
C THR A 427 -2.14 -34.60 19.20
N GLY A 428 -2.75 -35.29 20.17
CA GLY A 428 -2.56 -36.72 20.41
C GLY A 428 -1.19 -37.07 21.02
N VAL A 429 -0.40 -36.09 21.40
CA VAL A 429 0.93 -36.25 22.01
C VAL A 429 0.90 -35.70 23.42
N SER A 430 1.22 -36.55 24.40
CA SER A 430 1.12 -36.20 25.84
C SER A 430 2.05 -35.07 26.31
N THR A 431 3.08 -34.74 25.53
CA THR A 431 4.03 -33.66 25.82
C THR A 431 3.70 -32.33 25.14
N LEU A 432 2.68 -32.32 24.30
CA LEU A 432 2.20 -31.10 23.65
C LEU A 432 0.93 -30.60 24.36
N PRO A 433 0.79 -29.28 24.54
CA PRO A 433 -0.43 -28.73 25.13
C PRO A 433 -1.64 -28.91 24.21
N ASP A 434 -2.82 -29.01 24.82
CA ASP A 434 -4.07 -28.82 24.08
C ASP A 434 -4.16 -27.37 23.63
N LEU A 435 -4.55 -27.15 22.36
CA LEU A 435 -4.71 -25.82 21.78
C LEU A 435 -6.20 -25.49 21.66
N ASP A 436 -6.57 -24.28 22.01
CA ASP A 436 -7.89 -23.78 21.67
C ASP A 436 -7.96 -23.54 20.15
N LYS A 437 -8.96 -24.14 19.51
CA LYS A 437 -9.18 -23.98 18.08
C LYS A 437 -10.03 -22.74 17.86
N ASP A 438 -9.58 -21.84 16.96
CA ASP A 438 -10.44 -20.77 16.49
C ASP A 438 -11.72 -21.31 15.91
N ALA A 439 -12.84 -20.62 16.09
CA ALA A 439 -14.15 -21.08 15.61
C ALA A 439 -14.23 -21.16 14.07
N THR A 440 -13.33 -20.46 13.38
CA THR A 440 -13.25 -20.42 11.92
C THR A 440 -11.81 -20.50 11.44
N ASP A 441 -11.60 -21.06 10.26
CA ASP A 441 -10.33 -21.00 9.54
C ASP A 441 -10.20 -19.67 8.78
N ARG A 442 -8.99 -19.34 8.32
CA ARG A 442 -8.71 -18.14 7.50
C ARG A 442 -8.92 -18.46 6.02
N ASN A 443 -9.57 -17.54 5.30
CA ASN A 443 -9.69 -17.63 3.84
C ASN A 443 -8.70 -16.70 3.15
N ARG A 444 -7.61 -17.26 2.64
CA ARG A 444 -6.56 -16.49 1.94
C ARG A 444 -7.03 -15.87 0.62
N THR A 445 -8.13 -16.36 0.05
CA THR A 445 -8.66 -15.91 -1.24
C THR A 445 -9.59 -14.71 -1.12
N SER A 446 -10.01 -14.34 0.10
CA SER A 446 -10.90 -13.20 0.33
C SER A 446 -10.17 -11.87 0.27
N PRO A 447 -10.65 -10.88 -0.48
CA PRO A 447 -10.07 -9.54 -0.51
C PRO A 447 -10.34 -8.71 0.75
N PHE A 448 -11.40 -9.03 1.50
CA PHE A 448 -11.78 -8.36 2.74
C PHE A 448 -12.27 -9.38 3.77
N ALA A 449 -11.43 -9.69 4.74
CA ALA A 449 -11.65 -10.79 5.68
C ALA A 449 -11.75 -10.33 7.12
N PHE A 450 -12.75 -10.82 7.86
CA PHE A 450 -12.80 -10.68 9.32
C PHE A 450 -11.83 -11.67 9.97
N THR A 451 -10.94 -11.19 10.81
CA THR A 451 -9.87 -11.99 11.44
C THR A 451 -9.89 -11.87 12.97
N GLY A 452 -11.05 -12.08 13.57
CA GLY A 452 -11.27 -12.17 15.01
C GLY A 452 -11.65 -10.85 15.69
N ASN A 453 -10.95 -9.76 15.44
CA ASN A 453 -11.24 -8.44 16.05
C ASN A 453 -10.90 -7.27 15.13
N LYS A 454 -10.75 -7.53 13.83
CA LYS A 454 -10.39 -6.57 12.79
C LYS A 454 -10.79 -7.09 11.42
N PHE A 455 -10.83 -6.20 10.43
CA PHE A 455 -10.90 -6.58 9.02
C PHE A 455 -9.55 -6.41 8.36
N GLU A 456 -9.18 -7.37 7.54
CA GLU A 456 -7.98 -7.40 6.73
C GLU A 456 -8.34 -7.12 5.28
N PHE A 457 -7.91 -5.96 4.76
CA PHE A 457 -8.08 -5.58 3.36
C PHE A 457 -6.81 -5.92 2.58
N ARG A 458 -6.88 -6.96 1.73
CA ARG A 458 -5.73 -7.61 1.08
C ARG A 458 -5.41 -7.08 -0.31
N MET A 459 -6.23 -6.19 -0.87
CA MET A 459 -6.04 -5.71 -2.24
C MET A 459 -4.96 -4.63 -2.36
N VAL A 460 -4.53 -4.00 -1.27
CA VAL A 460 -3.59 -2.87 -1.33
C VAL A 460 -2.25 -3.29 -1.91
N GLY A 461 -1.74 -2.52 -2.88
CA GLY A 461 -0.45 -2.77 -3.53
C GLY A 461 0.75 -2.52 -2.61
N SER A 462 1.84 -3.26 -2.84
CA SER A 462 3.07 -3.15 -2.04
C SER A 462 3.74 -1.77 -2.15
N ALA A 463 3.70 -1.12 -3.31
CA ALA A 463 4.28 0.21 -3.52
C ALA A 463 3.37 1.35 -3.06
N ASP A 464 2.06 1.08 -2.86
CA ASP A 464 1.07 2.10 -2.55
C ASP A 464 1.15 2.64 -1.12
N SER A 465 0.62 3.86 -0.95
CA SER A 465 0.30 4.38 0.38
C SER A 465 -1.01 3.79 0.88
N ILE A 466 -1.03 3.32 2.12
CA ILE A 466 -2.26 2.86 2.77
C ILE A 466 -3.22 4.01 3.15
N ALA A 467 -2.89 5.27 2.86
CA ALA A 467 -3.75 6.41 3.16
C ALA A 467 -5.09 6.35 2.40
N SER A 468 -5.07 6.06 1.10
CA SER A 468 -6.29 6.00 0.27
C SER A 468 -7.28 4.92 0.70
N PRO A 469 -6.87 3.63 0.89
CA PRO A 469 -7.79 2.61 1.36
C PRO A 469 -8.36 2.89 2.74
N ASN A 470 -7.57 3.45 3.67
CA ASN A 470 -8.06 3.81 5.00
C ASN A 470 -8.99 5.03 4.97
N THR A 471 -8.72 6.01 4.12
CA THR A 471 -9.64 7.15 3.89
C THR A 471 -10.99 6.66 3.41
N THR A 472 -11.00 5.74 2.45
CA THR A 472 -12.23 5.18 1.89
C THR A 472 -12.97 4.31 2.91
N LEU A 473 -12.28 3.39 3.60
CA LEU A 473 -12.89 2.56 4.64
C LEU A 473 -13.55 3.41 5.74
N ASN A 474 -12.84 4.42 6.24
CA ASN A 474 -13.37 5.32 7.25
C ASN A 474 -14.60 6.07 6.74
N ALA A 475 -14.58 6.55 5.48
CA ALA A 475 -15.68 7.33 4.90
C ALA A 475 -16.96 6.50 4.72
N ILE A 476 -16.84 5.30 4.11
CA ILE A 476 -18.00 4.43 3.85
C ILE A 476 -18.61 3.90 5.15
N VAL A 477 -17.78 3.59 6.14
CA VAL A 477 -18.25 3.14 7.45
C VAL A 477 -18.86 4.30 8.24
N ALA A 478 -18.31 5.53 8.15
CA ALA A 478 -18.93 6.72 8.73
C ALA A 478 -20.33 6.97 8.17
N GLU A 479 -20.55 6.74 6.87
CA GLU A 479 -21.90 6.87 6.27
C GLU A 479 -22.88 5.87 6.86
N ALA A 480 -22.49 4.58 6.93
CA ALA A 480 -23.35 3.55 7.49
C ALA A 480 -23.67 3.80 8.98
N PHE A 481 -22.69 4.23 9.77
CA PHE A 481 -22.92 4.62 11.17
C PHE A 481 -23.82 5.86 11.31
N CYS A 482 -23.64 6.86 10.43
CA CYS A 482 -24.49 8.05 10.40
C CYS A 482 -25.94 7.67 10.18
N GLU A 483 -26.23 6.85 9.18
CA GLU A 483 -27.59 6.39 8.87
C GLU A 483 -28.18 5.54 10.01
N ALA A 484 -27.40 4.64 10.60
CA ALA A 484 -27.82 3.82 11.72
C ALA A 484 -28.15 4.71 12.96
N ALA A 485 -27.25 5.64 13.29
CA ALA A 485 -27.48 6.56 14.40
C ALA A 485 -28.71 7.44 14.18
N ASP A 486 -28.91 7.98 12.97
CA ASP A 486 -30.07 8.81 12.63
C ASP A 486 -31.42 8.09 12.83
N ILE A 487 -31.43 6.77 12.64
CA ILE A 487 -32.61 5.91 12.87
C ILE A 487 -32.76 5.63 14.36
N LEU A 488 -31.69 5.18 15.02
CA LEU A 488 -31.74 4.71 16.40
C LEU A 488 -31.95 5.83 17.41
N GLU A 489 -31.41 7.03 17.17
CA GLU A 489 -31.63 8.22 18.04
C GLU A 489 -33.07 8.71 18.04
N LYS A 490 -33.88 8.34 17.05
CA LYS A 490 -35.30 8.74 16.91
C LYS A 490 -36.26 7.61 17.28
N ALA A 491 -35.75 6.44 17.65
CA ALA A 491 -36.59 5.29 17.96
C ALA A 491 -37.28 5.46 19.30
N ASP A 492 -38.56 5.10 19.35
CA ASP A 492 -39.34 5.08 20.60
C ASP A 492 -38.89 3.94 21.54
N ASP A 493 -38.44 2.81 20.94
CA ASP A 493 -37.90 1.63 21.62
C ASP A 493 -36.60 1.25 20.97
N PHE A 494 -35.49 1.50 21.68
CA PHE A 494 -34.13 1.27 21.16
C PHE A 494 -33.87 -0.22 20.90
N ASP A 495 -34.28 -1.10 21.83
CA ASP A 495 -33.96 -2.52 21.73
C ASP A 495 -34.64 -3.15 20.51
N ILE A 496 -35.89 -2.82 20.26
CA ILE A 496 -36.63 -3.27 19.05
C ILE A 496 -35.98 -2.69 17.79
N ALA A 497 -35.72 -1.38 17.81
CA ALA A 497 -35.19 -0.70 16.63
C ALA A 497 -33.80 -1.18 16.21
N VAL A 498 -32.91 -1.50 17.16
CA VAL A 498 -31.58 -2.01 16.85
C VAL A 498 -31.62 -3.43 16.25
N HIS A 499 -32.48 -4.31 16.77
CA HIS A 499 -32.66 -5.65 16.21
C HIS A 499 -33.25 -5.60 14.79
N ASP A 500 -34.29 -4.78 14.58
CA ASP A 500 -34.89 -4.58 13.26
C ASP A 500 -33.87 -4.01 12.25
N LEU A 501 -33.03 -3.07 12.69
CA LEU A 501 -32.02 -2.47 11.84
C LEU A 501 -30.91 -3.47 11.46
N ILE A 502 -30.42 -4.25 12.43
CA ILE A 502 -29.43 -5.34 12.17
C ILE A 502 -30.00 -6.30 11.14
N LYS A 503 -31.21 -6.82 11.38
CA LYS A 503 -31.88 -7.74 10.46
C LYS A 503 -32.04 -7.15 9.07
N LYS A 504 -32.48 -5.88 8.98
CA LYS A 504 -32.63 -5.18 7.71
C LYS A 504 -31.32 -5.10 6.95
N TYR A 505 -30.24 -4.59 7.59
CA TYR A 505 -28.95 -4.40 6.93
C TYR A 505 -28.33 -5.75 6.51
N LEU A 506 -28.38 -6.75 7.36
CA LEU A 506 -27.87 -8.08 7.02
C LEU A 506 -28.67 -8.70 5.85
N THR A 507 -30.00 -8.56 5.84
CA THR A 507 -30.83 -9.08 4.74
C THR A 507 -30.53 -8.38 3.42
N GLU A 508 -30.39 -7.06 3.42
CA GLU A 508 -30.18 -6.26 2.21
C GLU A 508 -28.76 -6.42 1.64
N HIS A 509 -27.76 -6.68 2.50
CA HIS A 509 -26.33 -6.65 2.14
C HIS A 509 -25.60 -8.00 2.26
N GLN A 510 -26.29 -9.11 2.56
CA GLN A 510 -25.68 -10.44 2.64
C GLN A 510 -25.03 -10.90 1.33
N ARG A 511 -25.40 -10.31 0.19
CA ARG A 511 -24.83 -10.66 -1.13
C ARG A 511 -23.32 -10.46 -1.21
N ILE A 512 -22.74 -9.58 -0.35
CA ILE A 512 -21.30 -9.34 -0.30
C ILE A 512 -20.52 -10.43 0.44
N ILE A 513 -21.22 -11.25 1.27
CA ILE A 513 -20.60 -12.30 2.08
C ILE A 513 -20.25 -13.48 1.19
N PHE A 514 -18.99 -13.90 1.24
CA PHE A 514 -18.51 -15.07 0.53
C PHE A 514 -17.38 -15.75 1.30
N ASN A 515 -17.61 -17.01 1.72
CA ASN A 515 -16.63 -17.79 2.49
C ASN A 515 -15.96 -18.91 1.64
N GLY A 516 -16.26 -18.97 0.34
CA GLY A 516 -15.72 -19.96 -0.59
C GLY A 516 -14.39 -19.59 -1.22
N ASN A 517 -13.99 -20.33 -2.26
CA ASN A 517 -12.76 -20.08 -3.01
C ASN A 517 -12.92 -18.89 -3.98
N GLY A 518 -12.35 -17.74 -3.61
CA GLY A 518 -12.38 -16.52 -4.41
C GLY A 518 -11.58 -16.58 -5.72
N TYR A 519 -10.72 -17.61 -5.90
CA TYR A 519 -9.94 -17.78 -7.14
C TYR A 519 -10.70 -18.54 -8.24
N SER A 520 -11.86 -19.13 -7.91
CA SER A 520 -12.58 -19.96 -8.86
C SER A 520 -13.37 -19.16 -9.90
N GLU A 521 -13.50 -19.70 -11.12
CA GLU A 521 -14.32 -19.09 -12.17
C GLU A 521 -15.82 -19.10 -11.78
N GLU A 522 -16.26 -20.10 -11.02
CA GLU A 522 -17.62 -20.18 -10.49
C GLU A 522 -17.95 -18.99 -9.59
N TRP A 523 -16.95 -18.49 -8.83
CA TRP A 523 -17.13 -17.28 -8.05
C TRP A 523 -17.34 -16.04 -8.93
N VAL A 524 -16.58 -15.90 -10.02
CA VAL A 524 -16.74 -14.77 -10.95
C VAL A 524 -18.18 -14.76 -11.52
N GLU A 525 -18.70 -15.92 -11.92
CA GLU A 525 -20.07 -16.05 -12.40
C GLU A 525 -21.12 -15.74 -11.31
N GLU A 526 -20.90 -16.25 -10.10
CA GLU A 526 -21.79 -16.02 -8.97
C GLU A 526 -21.80 -14.56 -8.54
N ALA A 527 -20.64 -13.91 -8.46
CA ALA A 527 -20.51 -12.50 -8.14
C ALA A 527 -21.26 -11.62 -9.16
N ALA A 528 -21.18 -11.95 -10.46
CA ALA A 528 -21.93 -11.27 -11.50
C ALA A 528 -23.46 -11.41 -11.32
N LYS A 529 -23.95 -12.62 -10.95
CA LYS A 529 -25.37 -12.85 -10.62
C LYS A 529 -25.82 -12.06 -9.39
N ARG A 530 -24.94 -11.89 -8.41
CA ARG A 530 -25.19 -11.06 -7.21
C ARG A 530 -25.09 -9.55 -7.51
N GLY A 531 -24.65 -9.15 -8.71
CA GLY A 531 -24.47 -7.77 -9.09
C GLY A 531 -23.26 -7.09 -8.41
N LEU A 532 -22.24 -7.85 -8.03
CA LEU A 532 -21.00 -7.32 -7.46
C LEU A 532 -20.09 -6.82 -8.59
N PRO A 533 -19.44 -5.66 -8.42
CA PRO A 533 -18.53 -5.13 -9.41
C PRO A 533 -17.25 -5.96 -9.53
N ASN A 534 -16.78 -6.13 -10.78
CA ASN A 534 -15.49 -6.77 -11.09
C ASN A 534 -14.64 -5.78 -11.88
N ILE A 535 -13.91 -4.93 -11.17
CA ILE A 535 -13.11 -3.84 -11.73
C ILE A 535 -11.67 -4.32 -11.80
N LYS A 536 -11.18 -4.60 -13.02
CA LYS A 536 -9.90 -5.27 -13.23
C LYS A 536 -8.72 -4.34 -13.48
N SER A 537 -8.94 -3.05 -13.67
CA SER A 537 -7.87 -2.11 -13.97
C SER A 537 -8.03 -0.78 -13.23
N MET A 538 -6.89 -0.13 -12.99
CA MET A 538 -6.84 1.22 -12.43
C MET A 538 -7.62 2.22 -13.29
N VAL A 539 -7.59 2.08 -14.63
CA VAL A 539 -8.28 2.99 -15.54
C VAL A 539 -9.79 2.92 -15.35
N GLU A 540 -10.35 1.71 -15.25
CA GLU A 540 -11.77 1.49 -14.97
C GLU A 540 -12.15 1.94 -13.57
N ALA A 541 -11.31 1.64 -12.58
CA ALA A 541 -11.54 2.00 -11.19
C ALA A 541 -11.59 3.52 -10.98
N SER A 542 -10.76 4.27 -11.68
CA SER A 542 -10.67 5.74 -11.55
C SER A 542 -11.99 6.45 -11.76
N GLU A 543 -12.87 5.91 -12.63
CA GLU A 543 -14.20 6.47 -12.89
C GLU A 543 -15.09 6.50 -11.65
N THR A 544 -14.86 5.62 -10.69
CA THR A 544 -15.69 5.51 -9.49
C THR A 544 -15.55 6.69 -8.54
N LEU A 545 -14.41 7.41 -8.59
CA LEU A 545 -14.17 8.58 -7.73
C LEU A 545 -15.16 9.72 -7.95
N THR A 546 -15.57 9.94 -9.19
CA THR A 546 -16.40 11.08 -9.59
C THR A 546 -17.84 10.70 -9.89
N THR A 547 -18.29 9.50 -9.48
CA THR A 547 -19.70 9.16 -9.48
C THR A 547 -20.48 10.03 -8.51
N GLU A 548 -21.74 10.29 -8.78
CA GLU A 548 -22.62 11.08 -7.90
C GLU A 548 -22.66 10.51 -6.48
N LYS A 549 -22.63 9.17 -6.35
CA LYS A 549 -22.57 8.45 -5.08
C LYS A 549 -21.30 8.79 -4.30
N SER A 550 -20.14 8.73 -4.93
CA SER A 550 -18.84 9.01 -4.30
C SER A 550 -18.70 10.48 -3.91
N ILE A 551 -19.10 11.40 -4.79
CA ILE A 551 -19.08 12.84 -4.51
C ILE A 551 -19.96 13.14 -3.27
N LYS A 552 -21.20 12.65 -3.24
CA LYS A 552 -22.10 12.87 -2.09
C LYS A 552 -21.54 12.30 -0.79
N LEU A 553 -20.94 11.11 -0.82
CA LEU A 553 -20.30 10.52 0.34
C LEU A 553 -19.20 11.42 0.90
N PHE A 554 -18.25 11.80 0.08
CA PHE A 554 -17.09 12.56 0.54
C PHE A 554 -17.43 14.00 0.95
N GLU A 555 -18.32 14.67 0.22
CA GLU A 555 -18.79 16.01 0.57
C GLU A 555 -19.61 16.03 1.86
N LYS A 556 -20.45 15.01 2.10
CA LYS A 556 -21.25 14.86 3.34
C LYS A 556 -20.39 14.95 4.60
N PHE A 557 -19.18 14.41 4.55
CA PHE A 557 -18.26 14.39 5.68
C PHE A 557 -17.07 15.37 5.55
N GLY A 558 -17.08 16.21 4.52
CA GLY A 558 -16.01 17.18 4.28
C GLY A 558 -14.63 16.56 4.03
N ILE A 559 -14.57 15.31 3.53
CA ILE A 559 -13.33 14.59 3.28
C ILE A 559 -12.68 15.09 1.97
N PHE A 560 -13.47 15.16 0.91
CA PHE A 560 -13.10 15.76 -0.38
C PHE A 560 -14.23 16.65 -0.89
N THR A 561 -13.86 17.69 -1.61
CA THR A 561 -14.74 18.43 -2.50
C THR A 561 -14.83 17.73 -3.86
N GLU A 562 -15.88 17.99 -4.64
CA GLU A 562 -15.98 17.49 -6.01
C GLU A 562 -14.76 17.89 -6.86
N ALA A 563 -14.24 19.11 -6.69
CA ALA A 563 -13.05 19.57 -7.39
C ALA A 563 -11.80 18.75 -7.05
N GLU A 564 -11.60 18.40 -5.77
CA GLU A 564 -10.50 17.54 -5.33
C GLU A 564 -10.63 16.11 -5.89
N LEU A 565 -11.85 15.55 -5.99
CA LEU A 565 -12.10 14.22 -6.57
C LEU A 565 -11.81 14.20 -8.06
N ARG A 566 -12.31 15.17 -8.82
CA ARG A 566 -12.07 15.29 -10.27
C ARG A 566 -10.58 15.45 -10.58
N SER A 567 -9.88 16.25 -9.78
CA SER A 567 -8.43 16.39 -9.90
C SER A 567 -7.71 15.05 -9.71
N ARG A 568 -8.11 14.27 -8.72
CA ARG A 568 -7.50 12.96 -8.45
C ARG A 568 -7.76 11.97 -9.57
N GLU A 569 -8.97 11.94 -10.10
CA GLU A 569 -9.31 11.10 -11.26
C GLU A 569 -8.41 11.43 -12.46
N GLU A 570 -8.22 12.72 -12.78
CA GLU A 570 -7.35 13.14 -13.88
C GLU A 570 -5.88 12.75 -13.63
N ILE A 571 -5.39 12.93 -12.40
CA ILE A 571 -4.03 12.51 -12.03
C ILE A 571 -3.84 11.00 -12.17
N LEU A 572 -4.85 10.19 -11.83
CA LEU A 572 -4.79 8.73 -11.99
C LEU A 572 -4.68 8.34 -13.48
N TYR A 573 -5.48 8.92 -14.37
CA TYR A 573 -5.37 8.68 -15.81
C TYR A 573 -4.00 9.08 -16.36
N GLU A 574 -3.50 10.24 -15.95
CA GLU A 574 -2.16 10.69 -16.34
C GLU A 574 -1.06 9.76 -15.82
N THR A 575 -1.17 9.32 -14.57
CA THR A 575 -0.20 8.41 -13.94
C THR A 575 -0.17 7.08 -14.68
N TYR A 576 -1.34 6.49 -14.97
CA TYR A 576 -1.44 5.26 -15.74
C TYR A 576 -0.75 5.40 -17.10
N SER A 577 -1.13 6.43 -17.87
CA SER A 577 -0.58 6.67 -19.20
C SER A 577 0.92 6.87 -19.19
N LYS A 578 1.45 7.65 -18.24
CA LYS A 578 2.88 7.92 -18.11
C LYS A 578 3.66 6.66 -17.70
N THR A 579 3.11 5.85 -16.79
CA THR A 579 3.75 4.60 -16.35
C THR A 579 3.85 3.58 -17.49
N ILE A 580 2.73 3.29 -18.17
CA ILE A 580 2.75 2.35 -19.30
C ILE A 580 3.61 2.88 -20.45
N ASN A 581 3.61 4.21 -20.70
CA ASN A 581 4.52 4.79 -21.69
C ASN A 581 6.00 4.57 -21.35
N ILE A 582 6.39 4.75 -20.08
CA ILE A 582 7.78 4.49 -19.65
C ILE A 582 8.12 3.01 -19.84
N GLU A 583 7.24 2.10 -19.47
CA GLU A 583 7.42 0.67 -19.67
C GLU A 583 7.56 0.31 -21.15
N ALA A 584 6.66 0.80 -22.00
CA ALA A 584 6.69 0.53 -23.43
C ALA A 584 7.96 1.08 -24.10
N LEU A 585 8.37 2.30 -23.77
CA LEU A 585 9.62 2.89 -24.26
C LEU A 585 10.84 2.10 -23.78
N THR A 586 10.83 1.59 -22.53
CA THR A 586 11.89 0.74 -22.00
C THR A 586 11.97 -0.59 -22.75
N MET A 587 10.81 -1.19 -23.07
CA MET A 587 10.78 -2.42 -23.89
C MET A 587 11.37 -2.21 -25.27
N VAL A 588 11.02 -1.12 -25.95
CA VAL A 588 11.56 -0.76 -27.25
C VAL A 588 13.08 -0.56 -27.15
N ASP A 589 13.56 0.17 -26.15
CA ASP A 589 14.99 0.45 -25.97
C ASP A 589 15.79 -0.84 -25.72
N MET A 590 15.31 -1.70 -24.82
CA MET A 590 15.95 -3.01 -24.52
C MET A 590 15.91 -3.93 -25.74
N ALA A 591 14.79 -4.01 -26.46
CA ALA A 591 14.68 -4.85 -27.66
C ALA A 591 15.67 -4.41 -28.72
N LYS A 592 15.72 -3.11 -29.05
CA LYS A 592 16.60 -2.55 -30.10
C LYS A 592 18.08 -2.61 -29.77
N LYS A 593 18.45 -2.35 -28.52
CA LYS A 593 19.86 -2.17 -28.14
C LYS A 593 20.49 -3.39 -27.49
N GLN A 594 19.70 -4.30 -26.97
CA GLN A 594 20.19 -5.43 -26.20
C GLN A 594 19.77 -6.77 -26.80
N TYR A 595 18.48 -7.10 -26.85
CA TYR A 595 18.01 -8.44 -27.21
C TYR A 595 18.22 -8.75 -28.71
N ILE A 596 17.72 -7.93 -29.61
CA ILE A 596 17.83 -8.15 -31.05
C ILE A 596 19.29 -8.22 -31.51
N PRO A 597 20.18 -7.29 -31.10
CA PRO A 597 21.61 -7.37 -31.45
C PRO A 597 22.29 -8.65 -30.92
N ALA A 598 22.01 -9.06 -29.67
CA ALA A 598 22.58 -10.26 -29.09
C ALA A 598 22.14 -11.53 -29.84
N VAL A 599 20.87 -11.63 -30.20
CA VAL A 599 20.32 -12.75 -31.00
C VAL A 599 20.91 -12.75 -32.41
N MET A 600 21.10 -11.58 -33.05
CA MET A 600 21.78 -11.48 -34.36
C MET A 600 23.20 -12.01 -34.31
N GLU A 601 23.97 -11.69 -33.28
CA GLU A 601 25.32 -12.21 -33.09
C GLU A 601 25.32 -13.74 -32.88
N TYR A 602 24.36 -14.24 -32.11
CA TYR A 602 24.22 -15.69 -31.93
C TYR A 602 23.78 -16.41 -33.21
N THR A 603 22.91 -15.86 -34.00
CA THR A 603 22.52 -16.44 -35.31
C THR A 603 23.69 -16.50 -36.27
N LYS A 604 24.56 -15.48 -36.28
CA LYS A 604 25.82 -15.53 -37.01
C LYS A 604 26.70 -16.70 -36.56
N THR A 605 26.93 -16.87 -35.28
CA THR A 605 27.69 -17.96 -34.69
C THR A 605 27.12 -19.33 -35.09
N LEU A 606 25.80 -19.49 -35.09
CA LEU A 606 25.12 -20.71 -35.53
C LEU A 606 25.31 -20.95 -37.04
N ALA A 607 25.19 -19.90 -37.85
CA ALA A 607 25.38 -19.99 -39.30
C ALA A 607 26.80 -20.43 -39.64
N ASP A 608 27.81 -19.85 -38.98
CA ASP A 608 29.21 -20.26 -39.13
C ASP A 608 29.41 -21.71 -38.70
N THR A 609 28.75 -22.15 -37.62
CA THR A 609 28.79 -23.56 -37.16
C THR A 609 28.16 -24.50 -38.17
N VAL A 610 27.00 -24.16 -38.74
CA VAL A 610 26.35 -24.95 -39.82
C VAL A 610 27.30 -25.14 -41.01
N LEU A 611 27.96 -24.06 -41.46
CA LEU A 611 28.90 -24.11 -42.56
C LEU A 611 30.11 -24.97 -42.22
N ALA A 612 30.70 -24.85 -41.03
CA ALA A 612 31.85 -25.62 -40.58
C ALA A 612 31.52 -27.12 -40.49
N VAL A 613 30.38 -27.50 -39.90
CA VAL A 613 29.95 -28.89 -39.77
C VAL A 613 29.74 -29.54 -41.16
N LYS A 614 29.03 -28.82 -42.05
CA LYS A 614 28.82 -29.29 -43.43
C LYS A 614 30.14 -29.44 -44.19
N SER A 615 31.06 -28.49 -44.05
CA SER A 615 32.39 -28.55 -44.71
C SER A 615 33.26 -29.71 -44.21
N ALA A 616 33.08 -30.12 -42.96
CA ALA A 616 33.71 -31.29 -42.36
C ALA A 616 33.07 -32.62 -42.78
N GLY A 617 32.03 -32.60 -43.62
CA GLY A 617 31.31 -33.80 -44.09
C GLY A 617 30.37 -34.43 -43.04
N ALA A 618 30.07 -33.72 -41.95
CA ALA A 618 29.15 -34.17 -40.90
C ALA A 618 27.72 -33.66 -41.11
N ASP A 619 26.75 -34.34 -40.48
CA ASP A 619 25.34 -33.91 -40.49
C ASP A 619 25.14 -32.65 -39.66
N ALA A 620 24.59 -31.61 -40.27
CA ALA A 620 24.32 -30.32 -39.65
C ALA A 620 22.80 -30.08 -39.44
N THR A 621 21.99 -31.14 -39.42
CA THR A 621 20.54 -31.02 -39.32
C THR A 621 20.11 -30.27 -38.04
N VAL A 622 20.67 -30.62 -36.88
CA VAL A 622 20.36 -29.99 -35.61
C VAL A 622 20.70 -28.49 -35.63
N GLN A 623 21.90 -28.13 -36.04
CA GLN A 623 22.34 -26.74 -36.09
C GLN A 623 21.50 -25.90 -37.05
N THR A 624 21.11 -26.47 -38.20
CA THR A 624 20.25 -25.82 -39.19
C THR A 624 18.84 -25.60 -38.64
N THR A 625 18.31 -26.57 -37.93
CA THR A 625 16.97 -26.45 -37.28
C THR A 625 16.96 -25.35 -36.23
N VAL A 626 17.93 -25.33 -35.33
CA VAL A 626 18.06 -24.30 -34.29
C VAL A 626 18.21 -22.91 -34.90
N LEU A 627 19.13 -22.77 -35.91
CA LEU A 627 19.30 -21.50 -36.62
C LEU A 627 17.99 -20.99 -37.25
N LYS A 628 17.23 -21.89 -37.87
CA LYS A 628 15.95 -21.53 -38.50
C LYS A 628 14.94 -21.05 -37.48
N SER A 629 14.74 -21.81 -36.37
CA SER A 629 13.80 -21.46 -35.32
C SER A 629 14.10 -20.10 -34.65
N ILE A 630 15.41 -19.86 -34.36
CA ILE A 630 15.80 -18.57 -33.78
C ILE A 630 15.61 -17.42 -34.77
N SER A 631 15.90 -17.62 -36.05
CA SER A 631 15.71 -16.60 -37.09
C SER A 631 14.23 -16.24 -37.29
N GLU A 632 13.34 -17.22 -37.21
CA GLU A 632 11.88 -17.01 -37.27
C GLU A 632 11.41 -16.19 -36.04
N LYS A 633 11.83 -16.55 -34.83
CA LYS A 633 11.47 -15.82 -33.62
C LYS A 633 12.09 -14.41 -33.55
N LEU A 634 13.30 -14.24 -34.09
CA LEU A 634 13.90 -12.91 -34.22
C LEU A 634 13.09 -12.01 -35.14
N ALA A 635 12.58 -12.56 -36.25
CA ALA A 635 11.71 -11.80 -37.17
C ALA A 635 10.37 -11.40 -36.51
N GLU A 636 9.77 -12.32 -35.71
CA GLU A 636 8.58 -12.03 -34.92
C GLU A 636 8.85 -10.91 -33.89
N ALA A 637 9.95 -10.99 -33.15
CA ALA A 637 10.33 -9.96 -32.17
C ALA A 637 10.55 -8.59 -32.82
N GLN A 638 11.21 -8.53 -33.99
CA GLN A 638 11.43 -7.29 -34.73
C GLN A 638 10.12 -6.70 -35.23
N ALA A 639 9.19 -7.51 -35.73
CA ALA A 639 7.90 -7.06 -36.20
C ALA A 639 7.04 -6.51 -35.03
N ALA A 640 7.04 -7.19 -33.90
CA ALA A 640 6.31 -6.76 -32.71
C ALA A 640 6.91 -5.46 -32.10
N GLU A 641 8.23 -5.32 -32.10
CA GLU A 641 8.90 -4.08 -31.68
C GLU A 641 8.47 -2.89 -32.54
N THR A 642 8.50 -3.04 -33.87
CA THR A 642 8.04 -2.00 -34.80
C THR A 642 6.56 -1.67 -34.57
N SER A 643 5.70 -2.68 -34.36
CA SER A 643 4.28 -2.47 -34.05
C SER A 643 4.10 -1.67 -32.76
N LEU A 644 4.87 -1.95 -31.72
CA LEU A 644 4.80 -1.20 -30.46
C LEU A 644 5.20 0.27 -30.65
N GLU A 645 6.25 0.57 -31.45
CA GLU A 645 6.61 1.95 -31.79
C GLU A 645 5.49 2.68 -32.54
N ASP A 646 4.85 2.01 -33.49
CA ASP A 646 3.72 2.59 -34.24
C ASP A 646 2.56 2.92 -33.30
N LYS A 647 2.24 2.03 -32.33
CA LYS A 647 1.19 2.28 -31.33
C LYS A 647 1.55 3.42 -30.38
N LEU A 648 2.81 3.54 -29.99
CA LEU A 648 3.29 4.67 -29.19
C LEU A 648 3.17 5.99 -29.98
N ALA A 649 3.45 6.00 -31.28
CA ALA A 649 3.29 7.19 -32.10
C ALA A 649 1.83 7.65 -32.21
N GLU A 650 0.86 6.72 -32.23
CA GLU A 650 -0.58 7.03 -32.26
C GLU A 650 -1.04 7.80 -31.01
N THR A 651 -0.39 7.66 -29.87
CA THR A 651 -0.77 8.33 -28.61
C THR A 651 -0.70 9.85 -28.68
N ALA A 652 0.20 10.40 -29.54
CA ALA A 652 0.39 11.84 -29.70
C ALA A 652 -0.85 12.57 -30.22
N GLY A 653 -1.81 11.87 -30.85
CA GLY A 653 -3.07 12.42 -31.35
C GLY A 653 -4.23 12.41 -30.33
N ILE A 654 -4.03 11.90 -29.11
CA ILE A 654 -5.09 11.71 -28.10
C ILE A 654 -4.95 12.77 -27.01
N GLU A 655 -5.73 13.84 -27.08
CA GLU A 655 -5.66 14.93 -26.09
C GLU A 655 -6.40 14.65 -24.77
N ASN A 656 -7.45 13.82 -24.79
CA ASN A 656 -8.27 13.57 -23.61
C ASN A 656 -7.57 12.53 -22.69
N PRO A 657 -7.25 12.87 -21.41
CA PRO A 657 -6.48 12.00 -20.51
C PRO A 657 -7.13 10.62 -20.29
N LYS A 658 -8.44 10.56 -20.13
CA LYS A 658 -9.18 9.30 -19.96
C LYS A 658 -9.08 8.42 -21.21
N LYS A 659 -9.32 8.98 -22.39
CA LYS A 659 -9.19 8.23 -23.66
C LYS A 659 -7.77 7.76 -23.89
N LEU A 660 -6.79 8.56 -23.50
CA LEU A 660 -5.38 8.21 -23.59
C LEU A 660 -5.05 7.03 -22.67
N ALA A 661 -5.53 7.06 -21.44
CA ALA A 661 -5.31 5.96 -20.48
C ALA A 661 -5.94 4.64 -20.96
N PHE A 662 -7.16 4.68 -21.51
CA PHE A 662 -7.78 3.50 -22.13
C PHE A 662 -7.00 3.01 -23.36
N PHE A 663 -6.47 3.91 -24.18
CA PHE A 663 -5.63 3.51 -25.31
C PHE A 663 -4.33 2.82 -24.86
N TYR A 664 -3.68 3.32 -23.83
CA TYR A 664 -2.52 2.65 -23.22
C TYR A 664 -2.89 1.27 -22.68
N LYS A 665 -4.03 1.15 -21.98
CA LYS A 665 -4.51 -0.12 -21.43
C LYS A 665 -4.83 -1.16 -22.52
N ASP A 666 -5.63 -0.76 -23.52
CA ASP A 666 -6.23 -1.72 -24.45
C ASP A 666 -5.35 -1.98 -25.68
N VAL A 667 -4.52 -1.01 -26.09
CA VAL A 667 -3.75 -1.08 -27.33
C VAL A 667 -2.25 -1.20 -27.08
N VAL A 668 -1.68 -0.27 -26.31
CA VAL A 668 -0.23 -0.26 -26.07
C VAL A 668 0.18 -1.47 -25.23
N HIS A 669 -0.54 -1.76 -24.13
CA HIS A 669 -0.23 -2.89 -23.27
C HIS A 669 -0.31 -4.23 -24.03
N THR A 670 -1.31 -4.40 -24.91
CA THR A 670 -1.40 -5.58 -25.78
C THR A 670 -0.18 -5.69 -26.70
N ALA A 671 0.28 -4.59 -27.29
CA ALA A 671 1.48 -4.60 -28.13
C ALA A 671 2.78 -4.88 -27.33
N MET A 672 2.80 -4.49 -26.05
CA MET A 672 3.89 -4.87 -25.13
C MET A 672 3.94 -6.39 -24.91
N ASP A 673 2.79 -7.02 -24.67
CA ASP A 673 2.70 -8.49 -24.50
C ASP A 673 3.09 -9.23 -25.80
N ASP A 674 2.68 -8.71 -26.97
CA ASP A 674 3.06 -9.24 -28.28
C ASP A 674 4.58 -9.19 -28.51
N LEU A 675 5.27 -8.16 -28.01
CA LEU A 675 6.74 -8.08 -28.06
C LEU A 675 7.40 -8.98 -27.01
N ARG A 676 6.86 -9.07 -25.81
CA ARG A 676 7.41 -9.90 -24.74
C ARG A 676 7.50 -11.37 -25.13
N THR A 677 6.44 -11.90 -25.73
CA THR A 677 6.30 -13.32 -26.04
C THR A 677 7.48 -13.87 -26.88
N PRO A 678 7.80 -13.34 -28.07
CA PRO A 678 8.92 -13.87 -28.87
C PRO A 678 10.28 -13.61 -28.23
N VAL A 679 10.46 -12.56 -27.43
CA VAL A 679 11.72 -12.29 -26.73
C VAL A 679 11.94 -13.30 -25.60
N ASP A 680 10.92 -13.62 -24.81
CA ASP A 680 11.00 -14.62 -23.74
C ASP A 680 11.24 -16.03 -24.33
N GLU A 681 10.66 -16.35 -25.49
CA GLU A 681 10.97 -17.59 -26.21
C GLU A 681 12.43 -17.62 -26.72
N LEU A 682 12.98 -16.52 -27.21
CA LEU A 682 14.36 -16.39 -27.59
C LEU A 682 15.34 -16.59 -26.42
N GLU A 683 14.99 -16.12 -25.22
CA GLU A 683 15.77 -16.37 -24.00
C GLU A 683 16.01 -17.87 -23.77
N MET A 684 15.00 -18.71 -24.06
CA MET A 684 15.11 -20.16 -23.92
C MET A 684 15.92 -20.87 -25.01
N MET A 685 16.22 -20.17 -26.12
CA MET A 685 16.90 -20.74 -27.27
C MET A 685 18.37 -20.27 -27.42
N VAL A 686 18.68 -19.09 -26.88
CA VAL A 686 20.00 -18.45 -27.03
C VAL A 686 20.94 -18.90 -25.92
N ASP A 687 22.23 -19.03 -26.23
CA ASP A 687 23.26 -19.37 -25.24
C ASP A 687 23.25 -18.34 -24.10
N LYS A 688 23.18 -18.82 -22.86
CA LYS A 688 23.18 -17.98 -21.65
C LYS A 688 24.32 -16.96 -21.59
N LYS A 689 25.48 -17.29 -22.21
CA LYS A 689 26.65 -16.39 -22.26
C LYS A 689 26.44 -15.20 -23.20
N VAL A 690 25.55 -15.34 -24.18
CA VAL A 690 25.22 -14.29 -25.16
C VAL A 690 24.02 -13.49 -24.72
N TRP A 691 23.13 -14.06 -23.90
CA TRP A 691 21.95 -13.37 -23.39
C TRP A 691 22.35 -12.13 -22.60
N PRO A 692 21.83 -10.93 -22.94
CA PRO A 692 22.44 -9.67 -22.52
C PRO A 692 22.11 -9.24 -21.09
N VAL A 693 21.10 -9.85 -20.46
CA VAL A 693 20.59 -9.46 -19.12
C VAL A 693 20.49 -10.66 -18.17
N PRO A 694 20.51 -10.44 -16.85
CA PRO A 694 20.23 -11.49 -15.88
C PRO A 694 18.83 -12.08 -16.06
N THR A 695 18.74 -13.42 -16.03
CA THR A 695 17.49 -14.18 -16.12
C THR A 695 16.75 -14.21 -14.77
N TYR A 696 15.51 -14.70 -14.75
CA TYR A 696 14.77 -14.90 -13.48
C TYR A 696 15.53 -15.81 -12.51
N GLY A 697 16.19 -16.89 -13.02
CA GLY A 697 17.02 -17.73 -12.18
C GLY A 697 18.16 -16.98 -11.50
N ASP A 698 18.79 -16.05 -12.20
CA ASP A 698 19.86 -15.22 -11.65
C ASP A 698 19.32 -14.18 -10.62
N LEU A 699 18.13 -13.64 -10.84
CA LEU A 699 17.57 -12.57 -10.02
C LEU A 699 16.96 -13.07 -8.69
N ILE A 700 16.20 -14.17 -8.73
CA ILE A 700 15.39 -14.59 -7.57
C ILE A 700 15.96 -15.80 -6.81
N PHE A 701 17.02 -16.46 -7.30
CA PHE A 701 17.62 -17.60 -6.61
C PHE A 701 19.03 -17.36 -6.08
N GLU A 702 19.72 -16.33 -6.51
CA GLU A 702 21.09 -16.05 -6.13
C GLU A 702 21.26 -14.93 -5.07
N VAL A 703 20.21 -14.58 -4.36
CA VAL A 703 20.22 -13.54 -3.28
C VAL A 703 20.58 -14.11 -1.92
#